data_608a0f6f62040ce3aa49b4211f10c931
#
_entry.id   608a0f6f62040ce3aa49b4211f10c931
#
_cell.length_a   1.000
_cell.length_b   1.000
_cell.length_c   1.000
_cell.angle_alpha   90.00
_cell.angle_beta   90.00
_cell.angle_gamma   90.00
#
_symmetry.space_group_name_H-M   'P 1'
#
loop_
_entity.id
_entity.type
_entity.pdbx_description
1 polymer ?
#
loop_
_entity_poly.entity_id
_entity_poly.type
_entity_poly.pdbx_seq_one_letter_code
_entity_poly.pdbx_strand_id
1 'polypeptide(L)'
;MNRNNDRRLMRIGVLCLFLLLAVGAMPDFPLAAYGQAAKAGPGRWTADKANAWAAAQPWTLGCNYIPRTAVNTLEMWQAETFDPAIIDQELGWAEDLGFNAVRVFTHYLLWMQDPGGFLRRLERFLEIADRHHIATLFVLFDDCWNPKFSLGPQPAPRPGVHNSGWVQCPGPDLVEDKDRWAALEDYTRGVIGFFRTDRRVLAWDLYNEPGNSGYGSKSLPLVKSVFAWARAAGPSQPLTAGIWDESKELAELNRFQAGQSDVISFHSYQDLAGAEKRVAGLKIHKRPLLCTEYMARTAGSRFEDILPYFKREEIGAMNWGFVKGKTQTIFPWGSKEGSPEPPVWFHDVMRPDGAPYVEAEADLIRRLAGKTVAADHLRPGVVAEPFHAWALTPPLGWNSWDSFGQAVTEDEVKANADFMAARLAQFGWRYVVVDIEWSEPQRLGPDYPVHSKSEIDAFGRFVPAVSRFPSSAGGRGFKPLADHIHRQGLKFGVHIVRGIPRLAVERNTPIEGTPFHAADIADKVDFCDWNEDQWGVDLTKPGAQGWYDSLVRQLAGWGVDFIKADDLCYRGEEIAMLRRAIGRTGRPIVLSLSYGPMPLDEAADLVKNANMWRLLGDLWDYWDQVRPAFRRLHDWTPQAGPGHWPDPDMLPLGRLRALPEGWSKNVTMNPGYFEMVSHGGREDVPNFLSRDEQRTVMTLWAIARCPLMFGGDLPASDAWTLSLITNTGVLAVNQASRGNRQLFHANGLAAWTAADPASGGIYLAVFNMCDADEKSPEPGIAVPVRLADLGLDGPAAVTDIWSGKPAGLVSGEFAPVVPFHGAGLYRLTSKK
;
A
#
# COMPACT_ATOMS: atom_id res chain seq x y z
N MET A 1 -51.10 12.53 -32.31
CA MET A 1 -50.50 13.11 -33.48
C MET A 1 -49.29 13.94 -32.95
N ASN A 2 -48.10 13.62 -33.05
CA ASN A 2 -47.23 13.00 -34.04
C ASN A 2 -46.09 12.23 -33.32
N ARG A 3 -45.99 10.94 -33.61
CA ARG A 3 -44.77 10.15 -33.37
C ARG A 3 -43.87 10.39 -34.57
N ASN A 4 -42.63 10.96 -34.35
CA ASN A 4 -41.47 10.81 -35.20
C ASN A 4 -40.44 11.88 -34.84
N ASN A 5 -39.65 11.61 -33.80
CA ASN A 5 -38.31 12.28 -33.59
C ASN A 5 -37.40 11.54 -32.61
N ASP A 6 -37.64 10.25 -32.33
CA ASP A 6 -36.81 9.48 -31.38
C ASP A 6 -35.93 8.39 -32.04
N ARG A 7 -35.31 8.66 -33.20
CA ARG A 7 -34.45 7.69 -33.86
C ARG A 7 -33.09 8.23 -34.33
N ARG A 8 -32.62 9.37 -33.83
CA ARG A 8 -31.26 9.89 -34.18
C ARG A 8 -30.33 10.14 -33.01
N LEU A 9 -30.68 9.87 -31.76
CA LEU A 9 -29.84 10.01 -30.58
C LEU A 9 -29.35 8.67 -29.97
N MET A 10 -29.59 7.56 -30.65
CA MET A 10 -29.28 6.21 -30.16
C MET A 10 -28.13 5.51 -30.92
N ARG A 11 -27.27 6.24 -31.60
CA ARG A 11 -26.10 5.69 -32.35
C ARG A 11 -24.75 6.28 -31.98
N ILE A 12 -24.65 7.15 -30.96
CA ILE A 12 -23.35 7.66 -30.44
C ILE A 12 -23.07 7.15 -29.01
N GLY A 13 -24.03 6.53 -28.34
CA GLY A 13 -23.89 6.01 -26.99
C GLY A 13 -23.36 4.57 -26.85
N VAL A 14 -23.07 3.87 -27.93
CA VAL A 14 -22.72 2.43 -27.88
C VAL A 14 -21.20 2.17 -28.09
N LEU A 15 -20.41 3.19 -28.40
CA LEU A 15 -18.95 3.01 -28.60
C LEU A 15 -18.09 3.37 -27.38
N CYS A 16 -18.66 3.91 -26.31
CA CYS A 16 -17.93 4.19 -25.07
C CYS A 16 -18.23 3.23 -23.92
N LEU A 17 -19.07 2.20 -24.12
CA LEU A 17 -19.45 1.26 -23.04
C LEU A 17 -18.73 -0.10 -23.13
N PHE A 18 -17.80 -0.29 -24.06
CA PHE A 18 -17.03 -1.54 -24.20
C PHE A 18 -15.61 -1.51 -23.64
N LEU A 19 -15.22 -0.46 -22.93
CA LEU A 19 -13.88 -0.35 -22.30
C LEU A 19 -13.90 -0.45 -20.77
N LEU A 20 -15.05 -0.74 -20.15
CA LEU A 20 -15.19 -0.81 -18.68
C LEU A 20 -15.68 -2.16 -18.14
N LEU A 21 -15.73 -3.23 -18.96
CA LEU A 21 -16.21 -4.58 -18.54
C LEU A 21 -15.32 -5.72 -19.04
N ALA A 22 -14.01 -5.51 -19.16
CA ALA A 22 -13.06 -6.59 -19.45
C ALA A 22 -12.12 -6.86 -18.27
N VAL A 23 -12.67 -6.90 -17.05
CA VAL A 23 -12.08 -7.62 -15.90
C VAL A 23 -12.93 -8.87 -15.70
N GLY A 24 -12.89 -9.74 -16.69
CA GLY A 24 -13.54 -11.03 -16.67
C GLY A 24 -12.68 -11.99 -17.48
N ALA A 25 -12.07 -12.98 -16.79
CA ALA A 25 -11.43 -14.18 -17.33
C ALA A 25 -10.91 -14.04 -18.77
N MET A 26 -9.65 -13.65 -18.93
CA MET A 26 -8.97 -13.79 -20.22
C MET A 26 -8.85 -15.29 -20.56
N PRO A 27 -9.23 -15.70 -21.77
CA PRO A 27 -9.02 -17.10 -22.20
C PRO A 27 -7.54 -17.43 -22.20
N ASP A 28 -7.20 -18.66 -21.81
CA ASP A 28 -5.86 -19.24 -21.92
C ASP A 28 -5.28 -19.01 -23.33
N PHE A 29 -4.40 -18.03 -23.45
CA PHE A 29 -3.64 -17.82 -24.67
C PHE A 29 -2.48 -18.83 -24.67
N PRO A 30 -2.39 -19.67 -25.72
CA PRO A 30 -1.29 -20.61 -25.79
C PRO A 30 0.04 -19.85 -25.92
N LEU A 31 1.07 -20.34 -25.22
CA LEU A 31 2.51 -20.00 -25.36
C LEU A 31 3.03 -19.95 -26.83
N ALA A 32 2.18 -20.22 -27.81
CA ALA A 32 2.47 -20.26 -29.21
C ALA A 32 2.76 -18.89 -29.88
N ALA A 33 2.54 -17.75 -29.20
CA ALA A 33 2.90 -16.44 -29.76
C ALA A 33 4.43 -16.25 -29.88
N TYR A 34 5.20 -16.95 -29.06
CA TYR A 34 6.67 -16.95 -29.08
C TYR A 34 7.29 -18.22 -29.68
N GLY A 35 6.52 -19.09 -30.25
CA GLY A 35 6.80 -20.49 -30.55
C GLY A 35 7.83 -20.85 -31.62
N GLN A 36 8.72 -19.94 -32.04
CA GLN A 36 9.98 -20.24 -32.73
C GLN A 36 10.98 -19.13 -32.46
N ALA A 37 12.23 -19.49 -32.08
CA ALA A 37 13.29 -18.50 -31.96
C ALA A 37 13.40 -17.72 -33.30
N ALA A 38 13.18 -16.40 -33.22
CA ALA A 38 13.23 -15.53 -34.41
C ALA A 38 14.60 -15.64 -35.08
N LYS A 39 14.62 -15.73 -36.42
CA LYS A 39 15.88 -15.76 -37.18
C LYS A 39 16.69 -14.51 -36.92
N ALA A 40 17.97 -14.67 -36.52
CA ALA A 40 18.88 -13.57 -36.31
C ALA A 40 19.07 -12.76 -37.60
N GLY A 41 18.93 -11.43 -37.49
CA GLY A 41 19.24 -10.52 -38.61
C GLY A 41 20.73 -10.26 -38.76
N PRO A 42 21.16 -9.72 -39.92
CA PRO A 42 22.57 -9.40 -40.16
C PRO A 42 23.03 -8.31 -39.14
N GLY A 43 24.20 -8.52 -38.53
CA GLY A 43 24.81 -7.57 -37.58
C GLY A 43 24.24 -7.61 -36.17
N ARG A 44 23.26 -8.47 -35.85
CA ARG A 44 22.78 -8.73 -34.46
C ARG A 44 23.89 -9.38 -33.66
N TRP A 45 24.06 -8.94 -32.40
CA TRP A 45 24.98 -9.61 -31.49
C TRP A 45 24.62 -11.07 -31.27
N THR A 46 25.62 -11.93 -31.06
CA THR A 46 25.37 -13.29 -30.57
C THR A 46 24.71 -13.22 -29.17
N ALA A 47 24.03 -14.30 -28.80
CA ALA A 47 23.48 -14.38 -27.43
C ALA A 47 24.59 -14.30 -26.39
N ASP A 48 25.73 -14.95 -26.60
CA ASP A 48 26.87 -14.92 -25.69
C ASP A 48 27.45 -13.50 -25.52
N LYS A 49 27.58 -12.74 -26.61
CA LYS A 49 28.01 -11.34 -26.53
C LYS A 49 27.02 -10.49 -25.74
N ALA A 50 25.71 -10.66 -25.97
CA ALA A 50 24.68 -9.90 -25.25
C ALA A 50 24.66 -10.27 -23.75
N ASN A 51 24.75 -11.56 -23.41
CA ASN A 51 24.79 -12.01 -22.02
C ASN A 51 26.10 -11.56 -21.32
N ALA A 52 27.24 -11.62 -21.99
CA ALA A 52 28.51 -11.11 -21.45
C ALA A 52 28.46 -9.60 -21.22
N TRP A 53 27.80 -8.84 -22.10
CA TRP A 53 27.59 -7.40 -21.90
C TRP A 53 26.72 -7.16 -20.67
N ALA A 54 25.61 -7.87 -20.51
CA ALA A 54 24.72 -7.70 -19.37
C ALA A 54 25.41 -8.07 -18.03
N ALA A 55 26.17 -9.18 -18.03
CA ALA A 55 26.93 -9.61 -16.84
C ALA A 55 28.04 -8.63 -16.43
N ALA A 56 28.52 -7.80 -17.37
CA ALA A 56 29.52 -6.76 -17.09
C ALA A 56 28.91 -5.45 -16.55
N GLN A 57 27.58 -5.30 -16.57
CA GLN A 57 26.88 -4.13 -16.02
C GLN A 57 26.40 -4.41 -14.60
N PRO A 58 26.29 -3.38 -13.75
CA PRO A 58 25.45 -3.51 -12.56
C PRO A 58 24.01 -3.80 -12.96
N TRP A 59 23.22 -4.38 -12.06
CA TRP A 59 21.80 -4.55 -12.32
C TRP A 59 21.18 -3.21 -12.68
N THR A 60 20.63 -3.12 -13.91
CA THR A 60 20.06 -1.87 -14.43
C THR A 60 18.79 -1.53 -13.66
N LEU A 61 18.80 -0.40 -12.97
CA LEU A 61 17.69 0.12 -12.19
C LEU A 61 17.52 1.61 -12.50
N GLY A 62 16.32 2.02 -12.92
CA GLY A 62 16.10 3.40 -13.29
C GLY A 62 14.67 3.75 -13.62
N CYS A 63 14.51 4.85 -14.35
CA CYS A 63 13.20 5.36 -14.74
C CYS A 63 13.21 5.92 -16.17
N ASN A 64 12.02 6.08 -16.73
CA ASN A 64 11.81 6.94 -17.88
C ASN A 64 11.84 8.39 -17.40
N TYR A 65 12.73 9.18 -17.98
CA TYR A 65 13.03 10.53 -17.49
C TYR A 65 12.64 11.60 -18.50
N ILE A 66 11.93 12.58 -18.03
CA ILE A 66 11.70 13.89 -18.61
C ILE A 66 11.66 14.91 -17.46
N PRO A 67 12.32 16.08 -17.57
CA PRO A 67 12.32 17.06 -16.49
C PRO A 67 10.90 17.56 -16.21
N ARG A 68 10.57 17.83 -14.95
CA ARG A 68 9.23 18.30 -14.52
C ARG A 68 8.75 19.55 -15.24
N THR A 69 9.68 20.31 -15.80
CA THR A 69 9.42 21.57 -16.53
C THR A 69 9.08 21.36 -18.00
N ALA A 70 9.21 20.15 -18.53
CA ALA A 70 8.91 19.82 -19.92
C ALA A 70 7.63 18.99 -20.05
N VAL A 71 6.77 19.35 -21.01
CA VAL A 71 5.52 18.61 -21.29
C VAL A 71 5.75 17.46 -22.27
N ASN A 72 6.81 17.53 -23.07
CA ASN A 72 7.19 16.52 -24.07
C ASN A 72 8.68 16.64 -24.44
N THR A 73 9.10 15.75 -25.33
CA THR A 73 10.47 15.67 -25.82
C THR A 73 10.94 16.94 -26.55
N LEU A 74 10.06 17.68 -27.23
CA LEU A 74 10.42 18.93 -27.90
C LEU A 74 10.73 20.02 -26.87
N GLU A 75 9.89 20.18 -25.82
CA GLU A 75 10.16 21.15 -24.75
C GLU A 75 11.44 20.78 -23.96
N MET A 76 11.70 19.50 -23.77
CA MET A 76 12.92 19.05 -23.09
C MET A 76 14.20 19.46 -23.84
N TRP A 77 14.19 19.40 -25.18
CA TRP A 77 15.43 19.48 -25.95
C TRP A 77 15.62 20.73 -26.81
N GLN A 78 14.62 21.60 -26.99
CA GLN A 78 14.80 22.87 -27.70
C GLN A 78 15.77 23.77 -26.94
N ALA A 79 16.54 24.60 -27.69
CA ALA A 79 17.58 25.46 -27.12
C ALA A 79 17.03 26.44 -26.06
N GLU A 80 15.81 26.94 -26.29
CA GLU A 80 15.14 27.93 -25.46
C GLU A 80 14.60 27.35 -24.15
N THR A 81 14.39 26.03 -24.07
CA THR A 81 13.73 25.35 -22.95
C THR A 81 14.58 24.27 -22.28
N PHE A 82 15.74 23.98 -22.86
CA PHE A 82 16.70 23.04 -22.27
C PHE A 82 17.25 23.58 -20.95
N ASP A 83 16.93 22.93 -19.84
CA ASP A 83 17.29 23.37 -18.49
C ASP A 83 18.24 22.39 -17.80
N PRO A 84 19.56 22.58 -17.94
CA PRO A 84 20.55 21.70 -17.34
C PRO A 84 20.57 21.77 -15.80
N ALA A 85 20.06 22.84 -15.18
CA ALA A 85 20.04 22.96 -13.73
C ALA A 85 18.93 22.08 -13.12
N ILE A 86 17.75 22.06 -13.72
CA ILE A 86 16.67 21.16 -13.33
C ILE A 86 17.04 19.69 -13.57
N ILE A 87 17.68 19.41 -14.72
CA ILE A 87 18.16 18.05 -15.03
C ILE A 87 19.18 17.57 -13.99
N ASP A 88 20.13 18.41 -13.61
CA ASP A 88 21.14 18.10 -12.60
C ASP A 88 20.51 17.81 -11.22
N GLN A 89 19.57 18.66 -10.83
CA GLN A 89 18.85 18.49 -9.57
C GLN A 89 18.06 17.15 -9.53
N GLU A 90 17.32 16.86 -10.58
CA GLU A 90 16.45 15.67 -10.62
C GLU A 90 17.26 14.37 -10.78
N LEU A 91 18.35 14.39 -11.54
CA LEU A 91 19.25 13.25 -11.62
C LEU A 91 20.01 13.03 -10.30
N GLY A 92 20.28 14.10 -9.53
CA GLY A 92 20.74 13.96 -8.14
C GLY A 92 19.76 13.20 -7.27
N TRP A 93 18.47 13.48 -7.37
CA TRP A 93 17.43 12.71 -6.66
C TRP A 93 17.35 11.25 -7.13
N ALA A 94 17.56 11.01 -8.44
CA ALA A 94 17.62 9.65 -8.99
C ALA A 94 18.84 8.87 -8.43
N GLU A 95 20.01 9.51 -8.34
CA GLU A 95 21.19 8.94 -7.73
C GLU A 95 20.95 8.62 -6.24
N ASP A 96 20.30 9.50 -5.50
CA ASP A 96 19.97 9.28 -4.07
C ASP A 96 19.04 8.08 -3.87
N LEU A 97 18.12 7.82 -4.81
CA LEU A 97 17.34 6.59 -4.83
C LEU A 97 18.14 5.34 -5.21
N GLY A 98 19.33 5.52 -5.80
CA GLY A 98 20.15 4.42 -6.30
C GLY A 98 19.84 4.00 -7.74
N PHE A 99 19.12 4.84 -8.50
CA PHE A 99 19.01 4.65 -9.94
C PHE A 99 20.39 4.80 -10.59
N ASN A 100 20.72 3.90 -11.50
CA ASN A 100 21.95 3.88 -12.27
C ASN A 100 21.70 4.00 -13.78
N ALA A 101 20.46 4.14 -14.18
CA ALA A 101 20.08 4.34 -15.58
C ALA A 101 18.84 5.22 -15.72
N VAL A 102 18.77 5.96 -16.83
CA VAL A 102 17.56 6.66 -17.26
C VAL A 102 17.27 6.35 -18.73
N ARG A 103 15.99 6.23 -19.07
CA ARG A 103 15.50 6.11 -20.44
C ARG A 103 14.92 7.45 -20.89
N VAL A 104 15.45 8.00 -21.97
CA VAL A 104 15.21 9.38 -22.40
C VAL A 104 14.85 9.43 -23.87
N PHE A 105 13.75 10.09 -24.18
CA PHE A 105 13.23 10.21 -25.54
C PHE A 105 13.85 11.39 -26.29
N THR A 106 14.06 11.19 -27.59
CA THR A 106 14.57 12.19 -28.52
C THR A 106 13.58 12.41 -29.67
N HIS A 107 13.79 13.43 -30.53
CA HIS A 107 12.85 13.74 -31.59
C HIS A 107 13.57 14.25 -32.87
N TYR A 108 13.21 13.70 -34.03
CA TYR A 108 13.87 14.01 -35.30
C TYR A 108 13.78 15.49 -35.71
N LEU A 109 12.72 16.23 -35.33
CA LEU A 109 12.62 17.66 -35.66
C LEU A 109 13.72 18.50 -35.06
N LEU A 110 14.25 18.11 -33.90
CA LEU A 110 15.38 18.79 -33.24
C LEU A 110 16.67 18.62 -34.04
N TRP A 111 16.86 17.43 -34.62
CA TRP A 111 17.93 17.14 -35.56
C TRP A 111 17.77 17.97 -36.82
N MET A 112 16.59 18.00 -37.41
CA MET A 112 16.31 18.73 -38.64
C MET A 112 16.49 20.27 -38.47
N GLN A 113 16.21 20.80 -37.28
CA GLN A 113 16.35 22.20 -36.96
C GLN A 113 17.82 22.62 -36.80
N ASP A 114 18.56 21.92 -35.94
CA ASP A 114 19.95 22.21 -35.58
C ASP A 114 20.67 20.96 -35.11
N PRO A 115 21.22 20.16 -36.02
CA PRO A 115 21.91 18.91 -35.66
C PRO A 115 23.06 19.15 -34.67
N GLY A 116 23.87 20.18 -34.88
CA GLY A 116 25.00 20.46 -34.03
C GLY A 116 24.60 20.91 -32.63
N GLY A 117 23.61 21.81 -32.52
CA GLY A 117 23.10 22.23 -31.23
C GLY A 117 22.38 21.14 -30.50
N PHE A 118 21.62 20.26 -31.17
CA PHE A 118 20.97 19.12 -30.59
C PHE A 118 22.00 18.14 -30.01
N LEU A 119 23.06 17.79 -30.76
CA LEU A 119 24.15 16.94 -30.25
C LEU A 119 24.83 17.55 -29.03
N ARG A 120 25.08 18.85 -29.00
CA ARG A 120 25.66 19.51 -27.82
C ARG A 120 24.75 19.43 -26.59
N ARG A 121 23.43 19.49 -26.74
CA ARG A 121 22.48 19.32 -25.63
C ARG A 121 22.43 17.87 -25.16
N LEU A 122 22.47 16.90 -26.05
CA LEU A 122 22.60 15.48 -25.69
C LEU A 122 23.94 15.21 -24.96
N GLU A 123 25.03 15.77 -25.44
CA GLU A 123 26.35 15.69 -24.78
C GLU A 123 26.29 16.29 -23.36
N ARG A 124 25.69 17.49 -23.25
CA ARG A 124 25.52 18.14 -21.93
C ARG A 124 24.67 17.33 -20.97
N PHE A 125 23.62 16.69 -21.47
CA PHE A 125 22.80 15.76 -20.66
C PHE A 125 23.64 14.57 -20.19
N LEU A 126 24.41 13.95 -21.08
CA LEU A 126 25.28 12.82 -20.72
C LEU A 126 26.36 13.22 -19.70
N GLU A 127 26.91 14.43 -19.79
CA GLU A 127 27.83 14.95 -18.77
C GLU A 127 27.18 15.07 -17.40
N ILE A 128 25.92 15.52 -17.36
CA ILE A 128 25.16 15.63 -16.11
C ILE A 128 24.87 14.22 -15.56
N ALA A 129 24.35 13.32 -16.38
CA ALA A 129 24.02 11.96 -15.98
C ALA A 129 25.25 11.18 -15.47
N ASP A 130 26.40 11.32 -16.15
CA ASP A 130 27.67 10.69 -15.75
C ASP A 130 28.18 11.19 -14.38
N ARG A 131 27.99 12.48 -14.06
CA ARG A 131 28.32 13.00 -12.72
C ARG A 131 27.50 12.35 -11.61
N HIS A 132 26.27 11.95 -11.93
CA HIS A 132 25.37 11.23 -11.02
C HIS A 132 25.46 9.71 -11.15
N HIS A 133 26.48 9.20 -11.87
CA HIS A 133 26.70 7.76 -12.10
C HIS A 133 25.52 7.06 -12.79
N ILE A 134 24.80 7.80 -13.64
CA ILE A 134 23.62 7.35 -14.35
C ILE A 134 23.93 7.18 -15.84
N ALA A 135 23.77 5.96 -16.36
CA ALA A 135 23.87 5.68 -17.78
C ALA A 135 22.55 6.03 -18.51
N THR A 136 22.63 6.35 -19.79
CA THR A 136 21.46 6.79 -20.54
C THR A 136 21.08 5.78 -21.65
N LEU A 137 19.81 5.39 -21.68
CA LEU A 137 19.19 4.67 -22.78
C LEU A 137 18.35 5.65 -23.61
N PHE A 138 18.81 5.99 -24.81
CA PHE A 138 18.10 6.90 -25.69
C PHE A 138 17.03 6.21 -26.53
N VAL A 139 15.82 6.81 -26.60
CA VAL A 139 14.73 6.41 -27.47
C VAL A 139 14.68 7.32 -28.67
N LEU A 140 14.71 6.75 -29.90
CA LEU A 140 14.74 7.56 -31.13
C LEU A 140 13.36 7.83 -31.71
N PHE A 141 12.49 6.83 -31.77
CA PHE A 141 11.15 6.91 -32.34
C PHE A 141 10.08 6.49 -31.32
N ASP A 142 8.83 6.94 -31.52
CA ASP A 142 7.74 6.73 -30.60
C ASP A 142 6.38 6.88 -31.29
N ASP A 143 5.52 5.87 -31.21
CA ASP A 143 4.17 5.90 -31.79
C ASP A 143 3.10 6.38 -30.80
N CYS A 144 3.48 6.87 -29.59
CA CYS A 144 2.53 7.15 -28.52
C CYS A 144 1.96 8.57 -28.56
N TRP A 145 0.67 8.70 -28.28
CA TRP A 145 -0.12 9.87 -27.96
C TRP A 145 -0.38 10.82 -29.15
N ASN A 146 0.05 12.10 -29.07
CA ASN A 146 -0.43 13.11 -30.00
C ASN A 146 0.30 13.04 -31.37
N PRO A 147 -0.46 12.90 -32.44
CA PRO A 147 0.10 12.86 -33.81
C PRO A 147 0.43 14.25 -34.37
N LYS A 148 0.02 15.33 -33.70
CA LYS A 148 0.24 16.72 -34.13
C LYS A 148 1.24 17.40 -33.22
N PHE A 149 2.34 17.85 -33.79
CA PHE A 149 3.43 18.49 -33.06
C PHE A 149 4.19 19.44 -33.99
N SER A 150 4.88 20.40 -33.40
CA SER A 150 5.75 21.35 -34.10
C SER A 150 6.83 21.88 -33.18
N LEU A 151 7.92 22.37 -33.74
CA LEU A 151 8.91 23.15 -33.00
C LEU A 151 8.32 24.47 -32.47
N GLY A 152 8.98 25.09 -31.50
CA GLY A 152 8.58 26.32 -30.83
C GLY A 152 7.86 26.03 -29.49
N PRO A 153 7.16 27.04 -28.92
CA PRO A 153 6.47 26.91 -27.68
C PRO A 153 5.49 25.75 -27.69
N GLN A 154 5.61 24.86 -26.70
CA GLN A 154 4.72 23.70 -26.58
C GLN A 154 3.42 24.10 -25.86
N PRO A 155 2.27 23.53 -26.25
CA PRO A 155 1.02 23.76 -25.56
C PRO A 155 1.10 23.34 -24.09
N ALA A 156 0.44 24.14 -23.22
CA ALA A 156 0.28 23.71 -21.83
C ALA A 156 -0.47 22.36 -21.76
N PRO A 157 -0.14 21.49 -20.80
CA PRO A 157 -0.87 20.24 -20.62
C PRO A 157 -2.32 20.52 -20.23
N ARG A 158 -3.26 19.70 -20.68
CA ARG A 158 -4.65 19.78 -20.22
C ARG A 158 -4.71 19.38 -18.75
N PRO A 159 -5.21 20.25 -17.84
CA PRO A 159 -5.18 19.98 -16.41
C PRO A 159 -5.89 18.66 -16.05
N GLY A 160 -5.24 17.81 -15.27
CA GLY A 160 -5.80 16.54 -14.81
C GLY A 160 -5.81 15.40 -15.84
N VAL A 161 -5.20 15.61 -17.03
CA VAL A 161 -5.17 14.59 -18.09
C VAL A 161 -3.76 14.01 -18.23
N HIS A 162 -3.68 12.69 -18.01
CA HIS A 162 -2.45 11.92 -18.14
C HIS A 162 -1.76 12.20 -19.48
N ASN A 163 -0.51 12.61 -19.43
CA ASN A 163 0.44 12.71 -20.55
C ASN A 163 -0.12 13.45 -21.79
N SER A 164 -1.02 14.42 -21.57
CA SER A 164 -1.80 15.07 -22.62
C SER A 164 -0.99 15.90 -23.61
N GLY A 165 0.22 16.28 -23.27
CA GLY A 165 1.13 17.04 -24.12
C GLY A 165 2.20 16.20 -24.80
N TRP A 166 2.29 14.89 -24.55
CA TRP A 166 3.26 13.99 -25.17
C TRP A 166 3.04 13.90 -26.67
N VAL A 167 4.12 13.76 -27.46
CA VAL A 167 4.07 13.80 -28.91
C VAL A 167 4.78 12.60 -29.54
N GLN A 168 4.26 12.16 -30.69
CA GLN A 168 4.84 11.08 -31.49
C GLN A 168 6.13 11.50 -32.18
N CYS A 169 6.97 10.53 -32.50
CA CYS A 169 8.16 10.67 -33.36
C CYS A 169 8.29 9.40 -34.22
N PRO A 170 8.18 9.46 -35.57
CA PRO A 170 8.11 10.66 -36.41
C PRO A 170 6.68 11.16 -36.66
N GLY A 171 5.63 10.43 -36.21
CA GLY A 171 4.23 10.73 -36.42
C GLY A 171 3.66 10.22 -37.75
N PRO A 172 2.31 10.32 -37.95
CA PRO A 172 1.59 9.60 -39.00
C PRO A 172 2.03 9.93 -40.41
N ASP A 173 2.42 11.17 -40.65
CA ASP A 173 2.78 11.65 -42.00
C ASP A 173 4.07 11.01 -42.53
N LEU A 174 4.86 10.37 -41.66
CA LEU A 174 6.15 9.78 -42.02
C LEU A 174 6.23 8.28 -41.80
N VAL A 175 5.40 7.69 -40.93
CA VAL A 175 5.47 6.24 -40.62
C VAL A 175 5.32 5.38 -41.87
N GLU A 176 4.43 5.74 -42.80
CA GLU A 176 4.16 5.01 -44.02
C GLU A 176 4.80 5.62 -45.26
N ASP A 177 5.32 6.84 -45.23
CA ASP A 177 5.87 7.58 -46.38
C ASP A 177 7.37 7.33 -46.53
N LYS A 178 7.71 6.24 -47.23
CA LYS A 178 9.09 5.78 -47.45
C LYS A 178 9.94 6.79 -48.25
N ASP A 179 9.32 7.58 -49.10
CA ASP A 179 10.05 8.57 -49.94
C ASP A 179 10.63 9.69 -49.11
N ARG A 180 10.11 9.91 -47.90
CA ARG A 180 10.56 10.94 -46.95
C ARG A 180 11.46 10.41 -45.84
N TRP A 181 11.81 9.15 -45.81
CA TRP A 181 12.62 8.55 -44.75
C TRP A 181 14.08 8.93 -44.75
N ALA A 182 14.59 9.57 -45.81
CA ALA A 182 15.98 10.02 -45.88
C ALA A 182 16.37 10.91 -44.69
N ALA A 183 15.44 11.77 -44.21
CA ALA A 183 15.65 12.62 -43.06
C ALA A 183 15.68 11.82 -41.74
N LEU A 184 14.89 10.73 -41.62
CA LEU A 184 14.87 9.84 -40.49
C LEU A 184 16.12 8.95 -40.42
N GLU A 185 16.65 8.55 -41.60
CA GLU A 185 17.93 7.86 -41.71
C GLU A 185 19.08 8.74 -41.27
N ASP A 186 19.12 10.00 -41.76
CA ASP A 186 20.14 10.96 -41.40
C ASP A 186 20.15 11.23 -39.88
N TYR A 187 18.97 11.46 -39.29
CA TYR A 187 18.80 11.59 -37.87
C TYR A 187 19.31 10.36 -37.11
N THR A 188 18.85 9.16 -37.47
CA THR A 188 19.21 7.92 -36.79
C THR A 188 20.73 7.66 -36.85
N ARG A 189 21.31 7.80 -38.03
CA ARG A 189 22.75 7.57 -38.26
C ARG A 189 23.60 8.66 -37.63
N GLY A 190 23.13 9.91 -37.67
CA GLY A 190 23.83 11.06 -37.11
C GLY A 190 23.93 10.98 -35.60
N VAL A 191 22.82 10.75 -34.91
CA VAL A 191 22.80 10.66 -33.44
C VAL A 191 23.57 9.44 -32.97
N ILE A 192 23.25 8.25 -33.47
CA ILE A 192 23.98 7.01 -33.08
C ILE A 192 25.46 7.11 -33.46
N GLY A 193 25.77 7.59 -34.68
CA GLY A 193 27.15 7.68 -35.16
C GLY A 193 28.03 8.60 -34.32
N PHE A 194 27.46 9.70 -33.80
CA PHE A 194 28.18 10.64 -32.93
C PHE A 194 28.57 9.96 -31.59
N PHE A 195 27.62 9.25 -30.94
CA PHE A 195 27.82 8.62 -29.65
C PHE A 195 28.15 7.09 -29.75
N ARG A 196 28.52 6.57 -30.92
CA ARG A 196 28.65 5.12 -31.18
C ARG A 196 29.62 4.36 -30.27
N THR A 197 30.55 5.04 -29.62
CA THR A 197 31.53 4.45 -28.69
C THR A 197 31.47 5.08 -27.30
N ASP A 198 30.48 5.91 -27.06
CA ASP A 198 30.30 6.59 -25.78
C ASP A 198 29.76 5.62 -24.73
N ARG A 199 30.53 5.36 -23.68
CA ARG A 199 30.18 4.42 -22.61
C ARG A 199 29.08 4.93 -21.67
N ARG A 200 28.75 6.25 -21.70
CA ARG A 200 27.64 6.84 -20.95
C ARG A 200 26.29 6.45 -21.55
N VAL A 201 26.28 6.04 -22.81
CA VAL A 201 25.08 5.48 -23.47
C VAL A 201 25.03 4.00 -23.20
N LEU A 202 24.00 3.57 -22.43
CA LEU A 202 23.78 2.19 -22.01
C LEU A 202 23.35 1.32 -23.22
N ALA A 203 22.37 1.79 -23.96
CA ALA A 203 21.77 1.10 -25.10
C ALA A 203 21.02 2.10 -25.98
N TRP A 204 20.65 1.67 -27.18
CA TRP A 204 19.77 2.41 -28.09
C TRP A 204 18.42 1.72 -28.20
N ASP A 205 17.36 2.36 -27.70
CA ASP A 205 15.97 1.96 -27.91
C ASP A 205 15.49 2.62 -29.22
N LEU A 206 15.44 1.83 -30.23
CA LEU A 206 15.24 2.35 -31.58
C LEU A 206 13.82 2.82 -31.83
N TYR A 207 12.85 2.22 -31.12
CA TYR A 207 11.45 2.55 -31.32
C TYR A 207 10.62 2.19 -30.08
N ASN A 208 9.99 3.18 -29.49
CA ASN A 208 9.04 3.00 -28.39
C ASN A 208 7.68 2.55 -28.94
N GLU A 209 7.16 1.48 -28.40
CA GLU A 209 5.80 0.98 -28.61
C GLU A 209 5.34 1.03 -30.10
N PRO A 210 6.11 0.49 -31.03
CA PRO A 210 5.73 0.54 -32.43
C PRO A 210 4.38 -0.14 -32.64
N GLY A 211 3.54 0.49 -33.48
CA GLY A 211 2.16 0.04 -33.69
C GLY A 211 1.13 0.61 -32.73
N ASN A 212 1.54 1.38 -31.69
CA ASN A 212 0.62 2.09 -30.79
C ASN A 212 -0.21 3.14 -31.57
N SER A 213 -1.15 3.79 -30.89
CA SER A 213 -2.03 4.83 -31.45
C SER A 213 -2.79 4.41 -32.72
N GLY A 214 -3.01 3.10 -32.91
CA GLY A 214 -3.74 2.54 -34.04
C GLY A 214 -2.91 2.30 -35.31
N TYR A 215 -1.59 2.41 -35.23
CA TYR A 215 -0.72 2.08 -36.37
C TYR A 215 -0.66 0.58 -36.63
N GLY A 216 -0.72 -0.27 -35.60
CA GLY A 216 -0.67 -1.71 -35.77
C GLY A 216 0.57 -2.16 -36.53
N SER A 217 0.43 -3.03 -37.51
CA SER A 217 1.54 -3.53 -38.32
C SER A 217 2.16 -2.49 -39.29
N LYS A 218 1.57 -1.30 -39.43
CA LYS A 218 2.05 -0.25 -40.34
C LYS A 218 3.42 0.32 -39.96
N SER A 219 3.76 0.29 -38.67
CA SER A 219 5.08 0.70 -38.19
C SER A 219 6.20 -0.25 -38.53
N LEU A 220 5.91 -1.53 -38.83
CA LEU A 220 6.91 -2.56 -39.08
C LEU A 220 7.93 -2.22 -40.20
N PRO A 221 7.54 -1.65 -41.36
CA PRO A 221 8.51 -1.28 -42.39
C PRO A 221 9.51 -0.23 -41.90
N LEU A 222 9.07 0.80 -41.17
CA LEU A 222 9.95 1.81 -40.60
C LEU A 222 10.85 1.21 -39.52
N VAL A 223 10.33 0.41 -38.61
CA VAL A 223 11.13 -0.29 -37.60
C VAL A 223 12.25 -1.14 -38.24
N LYS A 224 11.95 -1.85 -39.33
CA LYS A 224 12.97 -2.59 -40.11
C LYS A 224 14.07 -1.68 -40.64
N SER A 225 13.73 -0.51 -41.17
CA SER A 225 14.67 0.46 -41.69
C SER A 225 15.51 1.08 -40.57
N VAL A 226 14.89 1.46 -39.45
CA VAL A 226 15.61 2.04 -38.30
C VAL A 226 16.65 1.08 -37.72
N PHE A 227 16.34 -0.20 -37.60
CA PHE A 227 17.34 -1.21 -37.22
C PHE A 227 18.51 -1.30 -38.24
N ALA A 228 18.21 -1.25 -39.54
CA ALA A 228 19.25 -1.27 -40.57
C ALA A 228 20.13 -0.03 -40.49
N TRP A 229 19.56 1.17 -40.35
CA TRP A 229 20.30 2.42 -40.22
C TRP A 229 21.16 2.46 -38.98
N ALA A 230 20.60 2.04 -37.84
CA ALA A 230 21.32 1.96 -36.57
C ALA A 230 22.50 1.00 -36.63
N ARG A 231 22.33 -0.20 -37.24
CA ARG A 231 23.44 -1.13 -37.44
C ARG A 231 24.52 -0.53 -38.34
N ALA A 232 24.13 0.17 -39.41
CA ALA A 232 25.07 0.82 -40.33
C ALA A 232 25.87 1.94 -39.65
N ALA A 233 25.35 2.59 -38.61
CA ALA A 233 26.07 3.58 -37.78
C ALA A 233 27.18 2.92 -36.93
N GLY A 234 27.11 1.60 -36.70
CA GLY A 234 28.13 0.80 -36.04
C GLY A 234 28.33 1.09 -34.53
N PRO A 235 27.25 1.14 -33.72
CA PRO A 235 27.39 1.39 -32.28
C PRO A 235 28.05 0.21 -31.55
N SER A 236 28.84 0.55 -30.51
CA SER A 236 29.38 -0.44 -29.58
C SER A 236 28.36 -0.85 -28.53
N GLN A 237 27.28 -0.09 -28.36
CA GLN A 237 26.16 -0.35 -27.45
C GLN A 237 25.14 -1.29 -28.14
N PRO A 238 24.36 -2.04 -27.34
CA PRO A 238 23.31 -2.90 -27.85
C PRO A 238 22.11 -2.08 -28.39
N LEU A 239 21.44 -2.65 -29.37
CA LEU A 239 20.20 -2.14 -29.94
C LEU A 239 18.99 -2.92 -29.43
N THR A 240 17.90 -2.22 -29.17
CA THR A 240 16.60 -2.80 -28.77
C THR A 240 15.43 -2.02 -29.34
N ALA A 241 14.23 -2.57 -29.23
CA ALA A 241 12.95 -1.89 -29.42
C ALA A 241 11.89 -2.59 -28.57
N GLY A 242 11.13 -1.84 -27.77
CA GLY A 242 10.28 -2.37 -26.72
C GLY A 242 9.05 -3.14 -27.23
N ILE A 243 8.88 -4.38 -26.77
CA ILE A 243 7.67 -5.20 -27.00
C ILE A 243 6.66 -4.80 -25.95
N TRP A 244 5.53 -4.22 -26.33
CA TRP A 244 4.57 -3.65 -25.39
C TRP A 244 3.21 -4.35 -25.37
N ASP A 245 2.72 -4.84 -26.51
CA ASP A 245 1.44 -5.53 -26.65
C ASP A 245 1.62 -6.89 -27.32
N GLU A 246 0.94 -7.92 -26.81
CA GLU A 246 1.02 -9.32 -27.27
C GLU A 246 -0.17 -9.69 -28.17
N SER A 247 -0.92 -8.72 -28.66
CA SER A 247 -2.03 -8.97 -29.58
C SER A 247 -1.59 -9.69 -30.86
N LYS A 248 -2.52 -10.40 -31.47
CA LYS A 248 -2.26 -11.09 -32.75
C LYS A 248 -1.88 -10.13 -33.87
N GLU A 249 -2.37 -8.90 -33.82
CA GLU A 249 -2.10 -7.84 -34.77
C GLU A 249 -0.62 -7.45 -34.78
N LEU A 250 0.02 -7.41 -33.60
CA LEU A 250 1.43 -7.08 -33.46
C LEU A 250 2.38 -8.30 -33.52
N ALA A 251 1.87 -9.49 -33.72
CA ALA A 251 2.68 -10.72 -33.64
C ALA A 251 3.88 -10.74 -34.60
N GLU A 252 3.77 -10.17 -35.82
CA GLU A 252 4.90 -10.07 -36.76
C GLU A 252 5.91 -9.03 -36.30
N LEU A 253 5.42 -7.89 -35.81
CA LEU A 253 6.23 -6.81 -35.26
C LEU A 253 7.03 -7.31 -34.07
N ASN A 254 6.37 -7.96 -33.11
CA ASN A 254 7.00 -8.52 -31.91
C ASN A 254 8.09 -9.58 -32.27
N ARG A 255 7.79 -10.45 -33.22
CA ARG A 255 8.80 -11.42 -33.72
C ARG A 255 9.99 -10.72 -34.32
N PHE A 256 9.78 -9.64 -35.08
CA PHE A 256 10.86 -8.85 -35.65
C PHE A 256 11.68 -8.18 -34.56
N GLN A 257 11.06 -7.47 -33.62
CA GLN A 257 11.74 -6.82 -32.49
C GLN A 257 12.57 -7.82 -31.68
N ALA A 258 11.98 -8.92 -31.24
CA ALA A 258 12.71 -10.00 -30.56
C ALA A 258 13.83 -10.59 -31.37
N GLY A 259 13.65 -10.68 -32.71
CA GLY A 259 14.64 -11.23 -33.66
C GLY A 259 15.79 -10.30 -33.99
N GLN A 260 15.65 -8.99 -33.84
CA GLN A 260 16.66 -7.99 -34.22
C GLN A 260 17.36 -7.35 -33.00
N SER A 261 16.72 -7.33 -31.84
CA SER A 261 17.27 -6.75 -30.63
C SER A 261 18.46 -7.55 -30.11
N ASP A 262 19.51 -6.86 -29.68
CA ASP A 262 20.67 -7.46 -29.01
C ASP A 262 20.34 -7.86 -27.59
N VAL A 263 19.69 -6.97 -26.85
CA VAL A 263 19.00 -7.18 -25.58
C VAL A 263 17.51 -6.97 -25.83
N ILE A 264 16.64 -7.74 -25.19
CA ILE A 264 15.21 -7.65 -25.46
C ILE A 264 14.58 -6.70 -24.43
N SER A 265 14.05 -5.57 -24.89
CA SER A 265 13.25 -4.68 -24.04
C SER A 265 11.76 -4.99 -24.19
N PHE A 266 11.03 -4.78 -23.09
CA PHE A 266 9.58 -4.97 -23.05
C PHE A 266 8.93 -4.04 -22.03
N HIS A 267 7.60 -3.86 -22.14
CA HIS A 267 6.78 -3.11 -21.17
C HIS A 267 5.85 -4.05 -20.43
N SER A 268 5.59 -3.81 -19.14
CA SER A 268 4.69 -4.62 -18.35
C SER A 268 4.00 -3.80 -17.26
N TYR A 269 2.79 -3.35 -17.54
CA TYR A 269 1.95 -2.65 -16.57
C TYR A 269 0.95 -3.58 -15.85
N GLN A 270 1.15 -4.88 -15.98
CA GLN A 270 0.36 -5.92 -15.33
C GLN A 270 0.83 -6.15 -13.88
N ASP A 271 0.05 -6.89 -13.12
CA ASP A 271 0.45 -7.41 -11.82
C ASP A 271 1.63 -8.41 -11.94
N LEU A 272 2.09 -8.91 -10.81
CA LEU A 272 3.23 -9.82 -10.76
C LEU A 272 3.02 -11.09 -11.63
N ALA A 273 1.84 -11.70 -11.57
CA ALA A 273 1.54 -12.92 -12.35
C ALA A 273 1.59 -12.65 -13.86
N GLY A 274 1.08 -11.50 -14.29
CA GLY A 274 1.17 -11.05 -15.68
C GLY A 274 2.61 -10.79 -16.12
N ALA A 275 3.41 -10.15 -15.25
CA ALA A 275 4.83 -9.89 -15.50
C ALA A 275 5.63 -11.20 -15.59
N GLU A 276 5.41 -12.17 -14.69
CA GLU A 276 6.03 -13.50 -14.70
C GLU A 276 5.72 -14.26 -15.99
N LYS A 277 4.47 -14.25 -16.42
CA LYS A 277 4.03 -14.88 -17.66
C LYS A 277 4.74 -14.26 -18.89
N ARG A 278 4.82 -12.93 -18.94
CA ARG A 278 5.51 -12.20 -20.04
C ARG A 278 7.00 -12.53 -20.07
N VAL A 279 7.67 -12.48 -18.93
CA VAL A 279 9.09 -12.82 -18.81
C VAL A 279 9.37 -14.26 -19.22
N ALA A 280 8.55 -15.22 -18.79
CA ALA A 280 8.68 -16.63 -19.18
C ALA A 280 8.61 -16.78 -20.72
N GLY A 281 7.70 -16.05 -21.38
CA GLY A 281 7.59 -16.02 -22.84
C GLY A 281 8.83 -15.44 -23.52
N LEU A 282 9.49 -14.45 -22.94
CA LEU A 282 10.67 -13.80 -23.53
C LEU A 282 11.98 -14.55 -23.25
N LYS A 283 12.08 -15.27 -22.14
CA LYS A 283 13.28 -16.07 -21.78
C LYS A 283 13.65 -17.15 -22.81
N ILE A 284 12.71 -17.58 -23.66
CA ILE A 284 12.98 -18.53 -24.74
C ILE A 284 14.07 -18.05 -25.71
N HIS A 285 14.26 -16.74 -25.84
CA HIS A 285 15.28 -16.13 -26.68
C HIS A 285 16.70 -16.21 -26.12
N LYS A 286 16.85 -16.60 -24.85
CA LYS A 286 18.15 -16.75 -24.14
C LYS A 286 19.01 -15.48 -24.19
N ARG A 287 18.40 -14.31 -24.03
CA ARG A 287 19.05 -12.99 -24.06
C ARG A 287 18.73 -12.20 -22.83
N PRO A 288 19.56 -11.20 -22.49
CA PRO A 288 19.22 -10.28 -21.41
C PRO A 288 17.88 -9.59 -21.67
N LEU A 289 17.11 -9.38 -20.60
CA LEU A 289 15.81 -8.71 -20.62
C LEU A 289 15.92 -7.35 -19.92
N LEU A 290 15.29 -6.33 -20.51
CA LEU A 290 15.09 -5.01 -19.91
C LEU A 290 13.60 -4.69 -19.90
N CYS A 291 12.98 -4.58 -18.74
CA CYS A 291 11.66 -4.00 -18.63
C CYS A 291 11.81 -2.47 -18.65
N THR A 292 11.59 -1.89 -19.84
CA THR A 292 11.80 -0.45 -20.06
C THR A 292 10.63 0.41 -19.66
N GLU A 293 9.47 -0.20 -19.38
CA GLU A 293 8.33 0.48 -18.75
C GLU A 293 7.54 -0.49 -17.86
N TYR A 294 7.34 -0.10 -16.62
CA TYR A 294 6.46 -0.75 -15.67
C TYR A 294 6.04 0.27 -14.62
N MET A 295 5.30 -0.15 -13.63
CA MET A 295 4.78 0.59 -12.50
C MET A 295 3.60 1.51 -12.88
N ALA A 296 2.42 1.03 -12.56
CA ALA A 296 1.15 1.73 -12.64
C ALA A 296 0.31 1.29 -11.44
N ARG A 297 0.38 2.04 -10.32
CA ARG A 297 -0.09 1.59 -9.00
C ARG A 297 -1.52 1.08 -9.00
N THR A 298 -2.43 1.82 -9.59
CA THR A 298 -3.86 1.44 -9.61
C THR A 298 -4.20 0.38 -10.66
N ALA A 299 -3.26 0.05 -11.56
CA ALA A 299 -3.38 -1.06 -12.51
C ALA A 299 -2.76 -2.37 -11.99
N GLY A 300 -2.18 -2.37 -10.78
CA GLY A 300 -1.61 -3.55 -10.14
C GLY A 300 -0.12 -3.76 -10.36
N SER A 301 0.53 -2.99 -11.24
CA SER A 301 1.98 -3.01 -11.42
C SER A 301 2.63 -2.08 -10.39
N ARG A 302 3.24 -2.62 -9.34
CA ARG A 302 3.76 -1.88 -8.19
C ARG A 302 5.22 -2.23 -7.93
N PHE A 303 5.94 -1.29 -7.31
CA PHE A 303 7.34 -1.50 -6.96
C PHE A 303 7.55 -2.71 -6.04
N GLU A 304 6.72 -2.83 -5.02
CA GLU A 304 6.85 -3.87 -4.00
C GLU A 304 6.65 -5.30 -4.54
N ASP A 305 5.84 -5.44 -5.59
CA ASP A 305 5.55 -6.74 -6.19
C ASP A 305 6.55 -7.07 -7.32
N ILE A 306 6.80 -6.08 -8.19
CA ILE A 306 7.52 -6.29 -9.47
C ILE A 306 9.04 -6.17 -9.30
N LEU A 307 9.51 -5.18 -8.55
CA LEU A 307 10.95 -4.84 -8.53
C LEU A 307 11.81 -5.93 -7.87
N PRO A 308 11.40 -6.58 -6.75
CA PRO A 308 12.12 -7.72 -6.19
C PRO A 308 12.18 -8.91 -7.15
N TYR A 309 11.09 -9.15 -7.92
CA TYR A 309 11.05 -10.19 -8.93
C TYR A 309 12.06 -9.90 -10.05
N PHE A 310 12.06 -8.68 -10.61
CA PHE A 310 13.00 -8.31 -11.66
C PHE A 310 14.46 -8.42 -11.21
N LYS A 311 14.75 -8.01 -9.97
CA LYS A 311 16.10 -8.18 -9.42
C LYS A 311 16.50 -9.64 -9.32
N ARG A 312 15.62 -10.50 -8.79
CA ARG A 312 15.87 -11.95 -8.67
C ARG A 312 16.14 -12.61 -10.00
N GLU A 313 15.42 -12.18 -11.04
CA GLU A 313 15.52 -12.73 -12.40
C GLU A 313 16.57 -12.02 -13.25
N GLU A 314 17.35 -11.08 -12.66
CA GLU A 314 18.37 -10.26 -13.32
C GLU A 314 17.83 -9.46 -14.52
N ILE A 315 16.59 -9.00 -14.44
CA ILE A 315 15.92 -8.20 -15.47
C ILE A 315 16.16 -6.74 -15.15
N GLY A 316 16.68 -5.97 -16.10
CA GLY A 316 16.79 -4.52 -15.93
C GLY A 316 15.40 -3.89 -15.81
N ALA A 317 15.24 -2.88 -14.93
CA ALA A 317 13.95 -2.32 -14.55
C ALA A 317 13.95 -0.80 -14.66
N MET A 318 13.09 -0.22 -15.51
CA MET A 318 12.89 1.21 -15.65
C MET A 318 11.40 1.55 -15.52
N ASN A 319 11.01 2.17 -14.42
CA ASN A 319 9.62 2.57 -14.23
C ASN A 319 9.25 3.77 -15.12
N TRP A 320 7.96 3.87 -15.46
CA TRP A 320 7.41 5.06 -16.09
C TRP A 320 7.15 6.15 -15.04
N GLY A 321 7.54 7.40 -15.36
CA GLY A 321 7.38 8.56 -14.47
C GLY A 321 8.45 8.64 -13.38
N PHE A 322 8.93 9.85 -13.12
CA PHE A 322 9.89 10.09 -12.06
C PHE A 322 9.49 11.26 -11.15
N VAL A 323 9.46 12.48 -11.67
CA VAL A 323 9.08 13.67 -10.89
C VAL A 323 7.74 14.20 -11.37
N LYS A 324 6.80 14.44 -10.46
CA LYS A 324 5.53 15.11 -10.76
C LYS A 324 5.79 16.44 -11.50
N GLY A 325 5.30 16.54 -12.73
CA GLY A 325 5.56 17.69 -13.59
C GLY A 325 4.48 17.93 -14.65
N LYS A 326 4.87 18.60 -15.73
CA LYS A 326 3.96 18.94 -16.84
C LYS A 326 3.41 17.73 -17.59
N THR A 327 4.05 16.56 -17.53
CA THR A 327 3.53 15.33 -18.11
C THR A 327 2.28 14.83 -17.42
N GLN A 328 2.07 15.21 -16.15
CA GLN A 328 0.91 14.81 -15.36
C GLN A 328 0.72 13.27 -15.25
N THR A 329 1.80 12.52 -15.22
CA THR A 329 1.82 11.06 -15.14
C THR A 329 1.36 10.52 -13.78
N ILE A 330 1.09 11.41 -12.82
CA ILE A 330 0.37 11.06 -11.59
C ILE A 330 -1.09 10.65 -11.83
N PHE A 331 -1.71 11.12 -12.92
CA PHE A 331 -3.09 10.76 -13.27
C PHE A 331 -3.15 9.41 -13.99
N PRO A 332 -4.21 8.60 -13.81
CA PRO A 332 -4.37 7.35 -14.55
C PRO A 332 -4.71 7.59 -16.03
N TRP A 333 -4.48 6.58 -16.84
CA TRP A 333 -4.91 6.59 -18.25
C TRP A 333 -6.42 6.84 -18.33
N GLY A 334 -6.83 7.64 -19.29
CA GLY A 334 -8.23 7.99 -19.50
C GLY A 334 -8.81 9.03 -18.54
N SER A 335 -7.97 9.62 -17.67
CA SER A 335 -8.37 10.75 -16.83
C SER A 335 -8.90 11.92 -17.66
N LYS A 336 -9.90 12.63 -17.14
CA LYS A 336 -10.59 13.71 -17.85
C LYS A 336 -10.01 15.06 -17.49
N GLU A 337 -10.16 16.03 -18.40
CA GLU A 337 -9.76 17.40 -18.12
C GLU A 337 -10.51 17.95 -16.89
N GLY A 338 -9.78 18.60 -16.00
CA GLY A 338 -10.27 19.09 -14.72
C GLY A 338 -10.35 18.03 -13.62
N SER A 339 -9.86 16.80 -13.84
CA SER A 339 -9.75 15.81 -12.76
C SER A 339 -8.90 16.35 -11.61
N PRO A 340 -9.32 16.19 -10.35
CA PRO A 340 -8.50 16.54 -9.19
C PRO A 340 -7.28 15.62 -9.11
N GLU A 341 -6.27 16.02 -8.34
CA GLU A 341 -5.13 15.16 -8.07
C GLU A 341 -5.61 13.81 -7.51
N PRO A 342 -5.18 12.67 -8.10
CA PRO A 342 -5.68 11.38 -7.67
C PRO A 342 -5.14 11.02 -6.29
N PRO A 343 -5.94 10.34 -5.44
CA PRO A 343 -5.51 9.94 -4.09
C PRO A 343 -4.33 8.97 -4.12
N VAL A 344 -4.18 8.21 -5.20
CA VAL A 344 -3.01 7.36 -5.46
C VAL A 344 -2.41 7.78 -6.79
N TRP A 345 -1.18 8.28 -6.76
CA TRP A 345 -0.45 8.64 -7.98
C TRP A 345 -0.20 7.41 -8.85
N PHE A 346 -0.43 7.59 -10.15
CA PHE A 346 -0.38 6.47 -11.06
C PHE A 346 1.06 5.98 -11.31
N HIS A 347 1.98 6.90 -11.64
CA HIS A 347 3.37 6.55 -11.97
C HIS A 347 4.43 7.26 -11.13
N ASP A 348 4.39 8.59 -11.01
CA ASP A 348 5.52 9.36 -10.49
C ASP A 348 6.00 8.95 -9.10
N VAL A 349 7.31 9.04 -8.88
CA VAL A 349 7.99 8.61 -7.66
C VAL A 349 8.31 9.77 -6.73
N MET A 350 8.66 10.94 -7.31
CA MET A 350 9.11 12.11 -6.57
C MET A 350 8.16 13.28 -6.69
N ARG A 351 8.02 14.03 -5.62
CA ARG A 351 7.35 15.33 -5.59
C ARG A 351 8.24 16.40 -6.23
N PRO A 352 7.69 17.57 -6.65
CA PRO A 352 8.48 18.63 -7.27
C PRO A 352 9.57 19.24 -6.37
N ASP A 353 9.50 19.05 -5.07
CA ASP A 353 10.47 19.47 -4.06
C ASP A 353 11.56 18.43 -3.77
N GLY A 354 11.51 17.25 -4.43
CA GLY A 354 12.46 16.16 -4.24
C GLY A 354 12.11 15.19 -3.12
N ALA A 355 10.98 15.37 -2.45
CA ALA A 355 10.50 14.36 -1.52
C ALA A 355 9.89 13.17 -2.27
N PRO A 356 10.12 11.92 -1.85
CA PRO A 356 9.40 10.77 -2.40
C PRO A 356 7.88 10.91 -2.23
N TYR A 357 7.12 10.43 -3.20
CA TYR A 357 5.67 10.32 -3.05
C TYR A 357 5.31 9.28 -1.99
N VAL A 358 5.93 8.10 -2.05
CA VAL A 358 5.82 7.03 -1.06
C VAL A 358 7.23 6.65 -0.58
N GLU A 359 7.57 6.97 0.67
CA GLU A 359 8.90 6.70 1.24
C GLU A 359 9.26 5.21 1.25
N ALA A 360 8.26 4.34 1.51
CA ALA A 360 8.48 2.89 1.49
C ALA A 360 8.92 2.36 0.13
N GLU A 361 8.40 2.93 -0.97
CA GLU A 361 8.85 2.61 -2.32
C GLU A 361 10.29 3.11 -2.57
N ALA A 362 10.58 4.35 -2.15
CA ALA A 362 11.92 4.91 -2.24
C ALA A 362 12.94 4.06 -1.46
N ASP A 363 12.59 3.63 -0.27
CA ASP A 363 13.44 2.76 0.55
C ASP A 363 13.60 1.36 -0.05
N LEU A 364 12.56 0.81 -0.67
CA LEU A 364 12.66 -0.43 -1.42
C LEU A 364 13.65 -0.28 -2.59
N ILE A 365 13.53 0.78 -3.37
CA ILE A 365 14.43 1.10 -4.48
C ILE A 365 15.87 1.20 -3.97
N ARG A 366 16.11 2.00 -2.93
CA ARG A 366 17.45 2.16 -2.30
C ARG A 366 18.03 0.81 -1.86
N ARG A 367 17.24 0.00 -1.14
CA ARG A 367 17.71 -1.34 -0.68
C ARG A 367 18.07 -2.25 -1.85
N LEU A 368 17.22 -2.32 -2.86
CA LEU A 368 17.47 -3.15 -4.03
C LEU A 368 18.66 -2.64 -4.85
N ALA A 369 18.93 -1.34 -4.83
CA ALA A 369 20.12 -0.72 -5.40
C ALA A 369 21.40 -0.98 -4.59
N GLY A 370 21.30 -1.59 -3.40
CA GLY A 370 22.45 -1.81 -2.50
C GLY A 370 22.88 -0.56 -1.72
N LYS A 371 22.05 0.50 -1.71
CA LYS A 371 22.32 1.67 -0.86
C LYS A 371 21.96 1.37 0.59
N THR A 372 22.78 1.85 1.51
CA THR A 372 22.48 1.78 2.94
C THR A 372 21.27 2.67 3.23
N VAL A 373 20.14 2.08 3.52
CA VAL A 373 19.02 2.81 4.11
C VAL A 373 19.34 2.90 5.59
N ALA A 374 19.59 4.10 6.10
CA ALA A 374 19.86 4.28 7.51
C ALA A 374 18.66 3.76 8.30
N ALA A 375 18.92 2.94 9.32
CA ALA A 375 17.89 2.37 10.19
C ALA A 375 17.09 3.44 10.98
N ASP A 376 17.42 4.71 10.80
CA ASP A 376 16.89 5.88 11.50
C ASP A 376 16.01 6.82 10.64
N HIS A 377 15.52 6.41 9.48
CA HIS A 377 14.45 7.16 8.83
C HIS A 377 13.10 6.85 9.47
N LEU A 378 13.01 7.13 10.74
CA LEU A 378 11.87 7.83 11.32
C LEU A 378 11.81 9.15 10.55
N ARG A 379 10.81 9.33 9.70
CA ARG A 379 10.62 10.44 8.78
C ARG A 379 11.22 11.75 9.27
N PRO A 380 12.07 12.46 8.51
CA PRO A 380 12.23 13.88 8.69
C PRO A 380 10.88 14.52 8.31
N GLY A 381 10.09 14.92 9.31
CA GLY A 381 8.84 15.65 9.06
C GLY A 381 7.61 15.24 9.84
N VAL A 382 7.54 14.06 10.45
CA VAL A 382 6.52 13.82 11.47
C VAL A 382 7.00 14.47 12.76
N VAL A 383 6.57 15.69 13.00
CA VAL A 383 6.71 16.31 14.30
C VAL A 383 6.00 15.40 15.29
N ALA A 384 6.76 14.83 16.24
CA ALA A 384 6.16 13.99 17.27
C ALA A 384 5.17 14.84 18.06
N GLU A 385 3.88 14.56 17.94
CA GLU A 385 2.86 15.23 18.70
C GLU A 385 3.04 14.88 20.19
N PRO A 386 2.82 15.81 21.12
CA PRO A 386 3.02 15.53 22.55
C PRO A 386 2.28 14.29 23.05
N PHE A 387 1.12 13.98 22.49
CA PHE A 387 0.30 12.84 22.89
C PHE A 387 0.87 11.48 22.39
N HIS A 388 1.82 11.47 21.46
CA HIS A 388 2.50 10.24 21.05
C HIS A 388 3.22 9.57 22.23
N ALA A 389 3.67 10.36 23.21
CA ALA A 389 4.27 9.85 24.46
C ALA A 389 3.33 8.92 25.26
N TRP A 390 2.04 8.92 24.96
CA TRP A 390 1.05 8.11 25.70
C TRP A 390 0.99 6.65 25.26
N ALA A 391 1.49 6.34 24.06
CA ALA A 391 1.53 5.00 23.47
C ALA A 391 2.84 4.75 22.69
N LEU A 392 4.00 4.93 23.34
CA LEU A 392 5.33 4.79 22.72
C LEU A 392 5.59 3.39 22.12
N THR A 393 4.90 2.39 22.63
CA THR A 393 4.84 1.03 22.06
C THR A 393 3.38 0.69 21.77
N PRO A 394 3.13 -0.30 20.88
CA PRO A 394 1.77 -0.73 20.61
C PRO A 394 1.02 -1.06 21.90
N PRO A 395 -0.20 -0.51 22.13
CA PRO A 395 -1.00 -0.84 23.29
C PRO A 395 -1.30 -2.34 23.41
N LEU A 396 -1.23 -2.88 24.62
CA LEU A 396 -1.63 -4.22 25.00
C LEU A 396 -2.82 -4.15 25.94
N GLY A 397 -3.95 -4.76 25.58
CA GLY A 397 -5.17 -4.65 26.38
C GLY A 397 -6.19 -5.74 26.12
N TRP A 398 -7.32 -5.60 26.75
CA TRP A 398 -8.52 -6.40 26.58
C TRP A 398 -9.69 -5.47 26.20
N ASN A 399 -10.56 -5.94 25.34
CA ASN A 399 -11.80 -5.28 24.99
C ASN A 399 -12.97 -6.26 25.11
N SER A 400 -14.11 -5.81 25.60
CA SER A 400 -15.23 -6.66 25.94
C SER A 400 -16.08 -7.15 24.77
N TRP A 401 -15.85 -6.62 23.53
CA TRP A 401 -16.76 -6.86 22.41
C TRP A 401 -16.86 -8.31 21.98
N ASP A 402 -15.75 -8.95 21.60
CA ASP A 402 -15.78 -10.30 21.03
C ASP A 402 -16.28 -11.35 22.04
N SER A 403 -16.07 -11.10 23.34
CA SER A 403 -16.51 -12.02 24.39
C SER A 403 -17.93 -11.76 24.86
N PHE A 404 -18.32 -10.51 25.11
CA PHE A 404 -19.58 -10.19 25.79
C PHE A 404 -20.52 -9.29 24.96
N GLY A 405 -20.07 -8.80 23.78
CA GLY A 405 -20.83 -7.86 22.98
C GLY A 405 -21.34 -6.67 23.79
N GLN A 406 -22.57 -6.25 23.53
CA GLN A 406 -23.27 -5.20 24.30
C GLN A 406 -23.64 -5.64 25.72
N ALA A 407 -23.56 -6.93 26.07
CA ALA A 407 -24.13 -7.48 27.29
C ALA A 407 -23.17 -7.43 28.48
N VAL A 408 -21.96 -6.93 28.35
CA VAL A 408 -20.95 -6.92 29.42
C VAL A 408 -21.45 -6.23 30.70
N THR A 409 -21.09 -6.80 31.84
CA THR A 409 -21.43 -6.28 33.16
C THR A 409 -20.18 -5.83 33.92
N GLU A 410 -20.39 -5.07 34.99
CA GLU A 410 -19.31 -4.62 35.88
C GLU A 410 -18.51 -5.80 36.47
N ASP A 411 -19.16 -6.90 36.83
CA ASP A 411 -18.50 -8.07 37.41
C ASP A 411 -17.64 -8.80 36.36
N GLU A 412 -18.11 -8.92 35.11
CA GLU A 412 -17.33 -9.48 34.00
C GLU A 412 -16.11 -8.61 33.67
N VAL A 413 -16.26 -7.28 33.66
CA VAL A 413 -15.12 -6.35 33.47
C VAL A 413 -14.12 -6.50 34.61
N LYS A 414 -14.57 -6.56 35.86
CA LYS A 414 -13.69 -6.73 37.03
C LYS A 414 -12.96 -8.08 36.97
N ALA A 415 -13.65 -9.17 36.61
CA ALA A 415 -13.04 -10.49 36.51
C ALA A 415 -11.91 -10.52 35.47
N ASN A 416 -12.13 -9.88 34.30
CA ASN A 416 -11.11 -9.74 33.27
C ASN A 416 -9.95 -8.83 33.71
N ALA A 417 -10.23 -7.74 34.39
CA ALA A 417 -9.22 -6.85 34.97
C ALA A 417 -8.37 -7.54 36.04
N ASP A 418 -9.02 -8.26 36.99
CA ASP A 418 -8.35 -8.98 38.06
C ASP A 418 -7.44 -10.09 37.49
N PHE A 419 -7.92 -10.79 36.46
CA PHE A 419 -7.11 -11.80 35.77
C PHE A 419 -5.91 -11.16 35.05
N MET A 420 -6.12 -10.07 34.33
CA MET A 420 -5.05 -9.33 33.64
C MET A 420 -4.00 -8.85 34.65
N ALA A 421 -4.41 -8.26 35.75
CA ALA A 421 -3.51 -7.79 36.80
C ALA A 421 -2.65 -8.92 37.38
N ALA A 422 -3.30 -10.05 37.68
CA ALA A 422 -2.63 -11.20 38.31
C ALA A 422 -1.70 -11.98 37.35
N ARG A 423 -2.05 -12.09 36.08
CA ARG A 423 -1.41 -13.01 35.18
C ARG A 423 -0.69 -12.37 33.98
N LEU A 424 -1.15 -11.21 33.49
CA LEU A 424 -0.71 -10.62 32.23
C LEU A 424 0.03 -9.28 32.40
N ALA A 425 -0.17 -8.59 33.50
CA ALA A 425 0.45 -7.27 33.72
C ALA A 425 1.99 -7.31 33.65
N GLN A 426 2.62 -8.40 34.10
CA GLN A 426 4.07 -8.61 34.02
C GLN A 426 4.60 -8.69 32.55
N PHE A 427 3.72 -8.97 31.58
CA PHE A 427 4.03 -9.04 30.16
C PHE A 427 3.69 -7.74 29.40
N GLY A 428 3.24 -6.70 30.11
CA GLY A 428 2.94 -5.38 29.50
C GLY A 428 1.46 -5.13 29.20
N TRP A 429 0.56 -6.08 29.45
CA TRP A 429 -0.88 -5.89 29.27
C TRP A 429 -1.41 -4.89 30.30
N ARG A 430 -2.14 -3.84 29.83
CA ARG A 430 -2.51 -2.71 30.70
C ARG A 430 -3.93 -2.21 30.51
N TYR A 431 -4.48 -2.22 29.30
CA TYR A 431 -5.74 -1.57 29.01
C TYR A 431 -6.93 -2.52 29.20
N VAL A 432 -7.97 -2.06 29.90
CA VAL A 432 -9.25 -2.77 30.07
C VAL A 432 -10.33 -1.87 29.50
N VAL A 433 -10.91 -2.27 28.36
CA VAL A 433 -11.83 -1.43 27.58
C VAL A 433 -13.24 -2.02 27.59
N VAL A 434 -14.20 -1.22 28.04
CA VAL A 434 -15.63 -1.51 27.96
C VAL A 434 -16.15 -1.02 26.61
N ASP A 435 -16.65 -1.92 25.81
CA ASP A 435 -17.12 -1.63 24.45
C ASP A 435 -18.56 -1.06 24.43
N ILE A 436 -19.16 -0.89 23.28
CA ILE A 436 -20.40 -0.18 22.97
C ILE A 436 -21.60 -0.62 23.86
N GLU A 437 -22.61 0.22 23.94
CA GLU A 437 -23.91 0.05 24.65
C GLU A 437 -23.79 -0.11 26.17
N TRP A 438 -22.71 0.37 26.76
CA TRP A 438 -22.58 0.37 28.23
C TRP A 438 -23.64 1.23 28.96
N SER A 439 -24.32 2.14 28.24
CA SER A 439 -25.42 2.98 28.74
C SER A 439 -26.80 2.30 28.66
N GLU A 440 -26.95 1.25 27.83
CA GLU A 440 -28.21 0.51 27.68
C GLU A 440 -28.46 -0.40 28.89
N PRO A 441 -29.61 -0.26 29.60
CA PRO A 441 -29.87 -1.05 30.80
C PRO A 441 -30.18 -2.53 30.54
N GLN A 442 -30.54 -2.90 29.32
CA GLN A 442 -30.87 -4.29 29.01
C GLN A 442 -29.59 -5.05 28.56
N ARG A 443 -29.48 -6.31 28.93
CA ARG A 443 -28.45 -7.23 28.42
C ARG A 443 -28.94 -7.83 27.12
N LEU A 444 -28.73 -7.09 26.05
CA LEU A 444 -29.05 -7.56 24.70
C LEU A 444 -27.92 -8.43 24.14
N GLY A 445 -28.24 -9.18 23.09
CA GLY A 445 -27.24 -9.90 22.32
C GLY A 445 -26.40 -8.95 21.45
N PRO A 446 -25.86 -9.41 20.32
CA PRO A 446 -25.05 -8.57 19.42
C PRO A 446 -25.89 -7.59 18.60
N ASP A 447 -27.22 -7.51 18.83
CA ASP A 447 -28.14 -6.65 18.10
C ASP A 447 -28.29 -5.29 18.80
N TYR A 448 -28.31 -4.19 18.01
CA TYR A 448 -28.53 -2.86 18.57
C TYR A 448 -30.02 -2.60 18.79
N PRO A 449 -30.42 -2.02 19.93
CA PRO A 449 -31.82 -1.74 20.18
C PRO A 449 -32.33 -0.65 19.23
N VAL A 450 -33.43 -0.94 18.53
CA VAL A 450 -34.12 0.06 17.67
C VAL A 450 -34.63 1.26 18.48
N HIS A 451 -34.85 1.09 19.79
CA HIS A 451 -35.21 2.12 20.74
C HIS A 451 -34.41 1.91 22.02
N SER A 452 -33.22 2.47 22.06
CA SER A 452 -32.37 2.44 23.26
C SER A 452 -33.09 3.08 24.47
N LYS A 453 -32.86 2.46 25.64
CA LYS A 453 -33.31 3.01 26.93
C LYS A 453 -32.15 3.67 27.69
N SER A 454 -31.09 3.97 26.97
CA SER A 454 -29.91 4.64 27.51
C SER A 454 -30.29 5.95 28.19
N GLU A 455 -29.73 6.18 29.38
CA GLU A 455 -29.93 7.40 30.12
C GLU A 455 -28.82 8.43 29.86
N ILE A 456 -29.19 9.71 30.01
CA ILE A 456 -28.27 10.83 29.83
C ILE A 456 -28.22 11.67 31.10
N ASP A 457 -27.10 12.35 31.30
CA ASP A 457 -26.95 13.32 32.38
C ASP A 457 -27.65 14.69 32.04
N ALA A 458 -27.50 15.67 32.92
CA ALA A 458 -28.10 16.99 32.74
C ALA A 458 -27.56 17.76 31.52
N PHE A 459 -26.44 17.34 30.97
CA PHE A 459 -25.78 17.92 29.82
C PHE A 459 -25.92 17.08 28.53
N GLY A 460 -26.76 16.05 28.54
CA GLY A 460 -27.07 15.25 27.40
C GLY A 460 -26.08 14.12 27.11
N ARG A 461 -25.11 13.84 27.99
CA ARG A 461 -24.10 12.80 27.79
C ARG A 461 -24.59 11.47 28.37
N PHE A 462 -24.30 10.35 27.70
CA PHE A 462 -24.62 9.03 28.22
C PHE A 462 -24.00 8.76 29.59
N VAL A 463 -24.70 8.00 30.43
CA VAL A 463 -24.24 7.49 31.72
C VAL A 463 -24.32 5.97 31.78
N PRO A 464 -23.40 5.28 32.50
CA PRO A 464 -23.43 3.82 32.58
C PRO A 464 -24.73 3.31 33.21
N ALA A 465 -25.31 2.30 32.57
CA ALA A 465 -26.55 1.68 33.06
C ALA A 465 -26.34 1.03 34.46
N VAL A 466 -27.05 1.54 35.48
CA VAL A 466 -26.91 1.08 36.87
C VAL A 466 -27.23 -0.42 37.00
N SER A 467 -28.14 -0.95 36.19
CA SER A 467 -28.47 -2.37 36.20
C SER A 467 -27.30 -3.30 35.84
N ARG A 468 -26.37 -2.79 35.02
CA ARG A 468 -25.18 -3.53 34.53
C ARG A 468 -23.92 -3.10 35.24
N PHE A 469 -23.84 -1.81 35.60
CA PHE A 469 -22.70 -1.18 36.28
C PHE A 469 -23.19 -0.57 37.61
N PRO A 470 -23.52 -1.38 38.63
CA PRO A 470 -24.17 -0.89 39.86
C PRO A 470 -23.32 0.10 40.63
N SER A 471 -21.99 0.07 40.49
CA SER A 471 -21.15 1.06 41.16
C SER A 471 -21.29 2.47 40.57
N SER A 472 -21.90 2.65 39.40
CA SER A 472 -22.16 3.94 38.77
C SER A 472 -23.31 4.73 39.42
N ALA A 473 -24.12 4.08 40.23
CA ALA A 473 -25.30 4.65 40.87
C ALA A 473 -24.97 5.98 41.59
N GLY A 474 -25.96 6.90 41.61
CA GLY A 474 -25.81 8.21 42.28
C GLY A 474 -24.94 9.20 41.43
N GLY A 475 -24.89 9.04 40.13
CA GLY A 475 -24.17 9.95 39.24
C GLY A 475 -22.66 9.79 39.23
N ARG A 476 -22.14 8.68 39.78
CA ARG A 476 -20.69 8.44 39.89
C ARG A 476 -20.04 8.04 38.55
N GLY A 477 -20.87 7.66 37.56
CA GLY A 477 -20.36 7.18 36.27
C GLY A 477 -19.42 5.99 36.42
N PHE A 478 -18.46 5.84 35.51
CA PHE A 478 -17.47 4.77 35.60
C PHE A 478 -16.35 4.99 36.62
N LYS A 479 -16.37 6.11 37.39
CA LYS A 479 -15.26 6.40 38.30
C LYS A 479 -14.96 5.28 39.29
N PRO A 480 -15.94 4.62 39.97
CA PRO A 480 -15.62 3.54 40.91
C PRO A 480 -14.99 2.30 40.20
N LEU A 481 -15.42 1.97 38.99
CA LEU A 481 -14.84 0.88 38.18
C LEU A 481 -13.42 1.24 37.73
N ALA A 482 -13.22 2.45 37.22
CA ALA A 482 -11.90 2.96 36.84
C ALA A 482 -10.93 2.95 38.03
N ASP A 483 -11.38 3.43 39.23
CA ASP A 483 -10.58 3.40 40.45
C ASP A 483 -10.22 1.94 40.88
N HIS A 484 -11.10 0.95 40.66
CA HIS A 484 -10.80 -0.46 40.90
C HIS A 484 -9.66 -0.95 39.97
N ILE A 485 -9.76 -0.63 38.69
CA ILE A 485 -8.78 -1.03 37.65
C ILE A 485 -7.43 -0.34 37.90
N HIS A 486 -7.45 0.96 38.20
CA HIS A 486 -6.24 1.75 38.52
C HIS A 486 -5.48 1.25 39.75
N ARG A 487 -6.20 0.83 40.82
CA ARG A 487 -5.53 0.25 42.00
C ARG A 487 -4.71 -0.97 41.70
N GLN A 488 -4.98 -1.65 40.59
CA GLN A 488 -4.23 -2.83 40.12
C GLN A 488 -3.09 -2.47 39.16
N GLY A 489 -2.85 -1.16 38.91
CA GLY A 489 -1.82 -0.69 37.99
C GLY A 489 -2.21 -0.85 36.51
N LEU A 490 -3.49 -1.06 36.24
CA LEU A 490 -4.06 -1.13 34.88
C LEU A 490 -4.64 0.22 34.48
N LYS A 491 -5.09 0.32 33.23
CA LYS A 491 -5.70 1.51 32.63
C LYS A 491 -7.11 1.20 32.16
N PHE A 492 -8.03 2.14 32.33
CA PHE A 492 -9.43 1.98 31.99
C PHE A 492 -9.78 2.68 30.68
N GLY A 493 -10.53 2.01 29.82
CA GLY A 493 -11.01 2.53 28.55
C GLY A 493 -12.50 2.34 28.33
N VAL A 494 -13.07 3.15 27.45
CA VAL A 494 -14.46 3.07 27.04
C VAL A 494 -14.59 3.27 25.53
N HIS A 495 -15.64 2.66 24.97
CA HIS A 495 -16.09 2.90 23.60
C HIS A 495 -17.07 4.08 23.56
N ILE A 496 -17.01 4.87 22.50
CA ILE A 496 -18.01 5.89 22.16
C ILE A 496 -18.33 5.81 20.67
N VAL A 497 -19.56 6.14 20.30
CA VAL A 497 -19.95 6.41 18.91
C VAL A 497 -19.91 7.92 18.69
N ARG A 498 -19.56 8.39 17.49
CA ARG A 498 -19.60 9.81 17.15
C ARG A 498 -21.01 10.37 17.25
N GLY A 499 -21.12 11.69 17.42
CA GLY A 499 -22.39 12.38 17.40
C GLY A 499 -22.88 12.86 18.77
N ILE A 500 -24.18 13.09 18.86
CA ILE A 500 -24.87 13.57 20.05
C ILE A 500 -26.14 12.73 20.30
N PRO A 501 -26.42 12.28 21.54
CA PRO A 501 -27.58 11.45 21.85
C PRO A 501 -28.89 12.08 21.35
N ARG A 502 -29.71 11.29 20.64
CA ARG A 502 -31.03 11.74 20.16
C ARG A 502 -31.87 12.26 21.31
N LEU A 503 -31.81 11.58 22.45
CA LEU A 503 -32.51 11.99 23.66
C LEU A 503 -32.06 13.38 24.15
N ALA A 504 -30.79 13.73 24.00
CA ALA A 504 -30.26 15.05 24.33
C ALA A 504 -30.90 16.15 23.45
N VAL A 505 -31.00 15.84 22.14
CA VAL A 505 -31.61 16.75 21.14
C VAL A 505 -33.12 16.90 21.39
N GLU A 506 -33.82 15.82 21.72
CA GLU A 506 -35.24 15.86 22.06
C GLU A 506 -35.53 16.69 23.30
N ARG A 507 -34.71 16.55 24.32
CA ARG A 507 -34.81 17.32 25.57
C ARG A 507 -34.17 18.70 25.48
N ASN A 508 -33.52 18.99 24.37
CA ASN A 508 -32.73 20.20 24.12
C ASN A 508 -31.83 20.57 25.32
N THR A 509 -31.02 19.58 25.78
CA THR A 509 -30.17 19.78 26.96
C THR A 509 -29.10 20.83 26.71
N PRO A 510 -28.64 21.60 27.72
CA PRO A 510 -27.53 22.52 27.56
C PRO A 510 -26.23 21.75 27.35
N ILE A 511 -25.32 22.32 26.55
CA ILE A 511 -23.95 21.84 26.42
C ILE A 511 -23.06 22.47 27.48
N GLU A 512 -22.49 21.66 28.38
CA GLU A 512 -21.73 22.11 29.53
C GLU A 512 -20.61 23.12 29.17
N GLY A 513 -20.62 24.27 29.84
CA GLY A 513 -19.59 25.30 29.60
C GLY A 513 -19.78 26.15 28.35
N THR A 514 -20.96 26.10 27.73
CA THR A 514 -21.30 26.86 26.52
C THR A 514 -22.68 27.50 26.65
N PRO A 515 -23.01 28.51 25.85
CA PRO A 515 -24.37 29.07 25.78
C PRO A 515 -25.29 28.25 24.84
N PHE A 516 -24.82 27.13 24.27
CA PHE A 516 -25.53 26.35 23.26
C PHE A 516 -26.23 25.15 23.87
N HIS A 517 -27.21 24.61 23.11
CA HIS A 517 -27.96 23.44 23.46
C HIS A 517 -27.78 22.34 22.41
N ALA A 518 -28.18 21.12 22.73
CA ALA A 518 -28.03 19.94 21.88
C ALA A 518 -28.69 20.10 20.49
N ALA A 519 -29.88 20.73 20.44
CA ALA A 519 -30.58 20.96 19.16
C ALA A 519 -29.90 21.99 18.27
N ASP A 520 -29.04 22.87 18.81
CA ASP A 520 -28.33 23.90 18.01
C ASP A 520 -27.25 23.30 17.11
N ILE A 521 -26.75 22.11 17.45
CA ILE A 521 -25.60 21.48 16.78
C ILE A 521 -25.92 20.12 16.16
N ALA A 522 -27.12 19.59 16.34
CA ALA A 522 -27.47 18.26 15.82
C ALA A 522 -27.56 18.28 14.30
N ASP A 523 -26.89 17.33 13.66
CA ASP A 523 -27.06 16.99 12.27
C ASP A 523 -27.91 15.72 12.15
N LYS A 524 -29.13 15.89 11.61
CA LYS A 524 -30.09 14.81 11.44
C LYS A 524 -29.98 14.12 10.08
N VAL A 525 -29.02 14.51 9.25
CA VAL A 525 -28.75 13.97 7.93
C VAL A 525 -27.50 13.10 7.95
N ASP A 526 -26.43 13.61 8.54
CA ASP A 526 -25.15 12.90 8.68
C ASP A 526 -25.03 12.31 10.11
N PHE A 527 -25.50 11.09 10.30
CA PHE A 527 -25.45 10.36 11.58
C PHE A 527 -24.95 8.92 11.37
N CYS A 528 -24.67 8.22 12.45
CA CYS A 528 -24.32 6.79 12.42
C CYS A 528 -25.57 5.99 12.04
N ASP A 529 -25.54 5.32 10.89
CA ASP A 529 -26.70 4.61 10.33
C ASP A 529 -26.90 3.19 10.89
N TRP A 530 -25.86 2.60 11.46
CA TRP A 530 -25.90 1.28 12.09
C TRP A 530 -26.22 1.34 13.61
N ASN A 531 -26.17 2.53 14.22
CA ASN A 531 -26.56 2.76 15.61
C ASN A 531 -27.49 3.98 15.72
N GLU A 532 -28.73 3.74 16.13
CA GLU A 532 -29.77 4.78 16.15
C GLU A 532 -29.77 5.65 17.42
N ASP A 533 -28.84 5.54 18.32
CA ASP A 533 -28.85 6.27 19.58
C ASP A 533 -28.43 7.73 19.46
N GLN A 534 -27.74 8.07 18.37
CA GLN A 534 -27.17 9.39 18.17
C GLN A 534 -27.57 10.04 16.85
N TRP A 535 -27.67 11.38 16.85
CA TRP A 535 -27.56 12.21 15.65
C TRP A 535 -26.11 12.60 15.43
N GLY A 536 -25.74 12.99 14.20
CA GLY A 536 -24.45 13.62 13.95
C GLY A 536 -24.33 14.99 14.61
N VAL A 537 -23.14 15.55 14.54
CA VAL A 537 -22.86 16.92 14.96
C VAL A 537 -22.52 17.77 13.75
N ASP A 538 -23.25 18.86 13.53
CA ASP A 538 -22.88 19.88 12.51
C ASP A 538 -21.63 20.60 12.98
N LEU A 539 -20.48 20.19 12.45
CA LEU A 539 -19.16 20.70 12.84
C LEU A 539 -18.95 22.18 12.52
N THR A 540 -19.80 22.79 11.68
CA THR A 540 -19.75 24.22 11.36
C THR A 540 -20.38 25.10 12.46
N LYS A 541 -21.13 24.51 13.38
CA LYS A 541 -21.79 25.23 14.46
C LYS A 541 -20.83 25.59 15.57
N PRO A 542 -20.93 26.80 16.13
CA PRO A 542 -20.01 27.23 17.20
C PRO A 542 -20.01 26.35 18.47
N GLY A 543 -21.11 25.63 18.73
CA GLY A 543 -21.25 24.72 19.88
C GLY A 543 -20.60 23.34 19.67
N ALA A 544 -20.24 22.95 18.44
CA ALA A 544 -19.75 21.60 18.11
C ALA A 544 -18.50 21.21 18.91
N GLN A 545 -17.46 22.05 18.93
CA GLN A 545 -16.27 21.79 19.74
C GLN A 545 -16.61 21.72 21.25
N GLY A 546 -17.53 22.57 21.71
CA GLY A 546 -17.98 22.55 23.09
C GLY A 546 -18.66 21.26 23.53
N TRP A 547 -19.37 20.60 22.60
CA TRP A 547 -19.94 19.26 22.83
C TRP A 547 -18.84 18.21 23.08
N TYR A 548 -17.85 18.13 22.19
CA TYR A 548 -16.75 17.19 22.38
C TYR A 548 -15.91 17.50 23.62
N ASP A 549 -15.71 18.78 23.94
CA ASP A 549 -15.04 19.20 25.18
C ASP A 549 -15.83 18.73 26.42
N SER A 550 -17.17 18.86 26.41
CA SER A 550 -18.04 18.38 27.45
C SER A 550 -17.99 16.87 27.63
N LEU A 551 -18.12 16.12 26.52
CA LEU A 551 -18.09 14.65 26.52
C LEU A 551 -16.75 14.12 27.07
N VAL A 552 -15.64 14.61 26.54
CA VAL A 552 -14.30 14.13 26.96
C VAL A 552 -13.97 14.56 28.39
N ARG A 553 -14.47 15.71 28.85
CA ARG A 553 -14.35 16.13 30.26
C ARG A 553 -15.07 15.17 31.20
N GLN A 554 -16.26 14.68 30.83
CA GLN A 554 -16.97 13.65 31.59
C GLN A 554 -16.14 12.36 31.68
N LEU A 555 -15.64 11.86 30.54
CA LEU A 555 -14.81 10.65 30.50
C LEU A 555 -13.53 10.80 31.31
N ALA A 556 -12.84 11.93 31.19
CA ALA A 556 -11.65 12.23 31.99
C ALA A 556 -11.97 12.30 33.49
N GLY A 557 -13.13 12.86 33.86
CA GLY A 557 -13.63 12.89 35.23
C GLY A 557 -13.90 11.50 35.81
N TRP A 558 -14.28 10.56 34.98
CA TRP A 558 -14.43 9.15 35.40
C TRP A 558 -13.10 8.39 35.48
N GLY A 559 -12.01 8.98 34.97
CA GLY A 559 -10.70 8.34 35.01
C GLY A 559 -10.39 7.50 33.77
N VAL A 560 -11.03 7.78 32.64
CA VAL A 560 -10.75 7.10 31.38
C VAL A 560 -9.33 7.42 30.87
N ASP A 561 -8.59 6.40 30.43
CA ASP A 561 -7.23 6.45 29.86
C ASP A 561 -7.18 6.06 28.39
N PHE A 562 -8.29 5.53 27.85
CA PHE A 562 -8.38 5.04 26.48
C PHE A 562 -9.80 5.24 25.95
N ILE A 563 -9.93 5.84 24.78
CA ILE A 563 -11.21 6.00 24.08
C ILE A 563 -11.12 5.24 22.76
N LYS A 564 -11.98 4.24 22.56
CA LYS A 564 -12.30 3.68 21.26
C LYS A 564 -13.46 4.49 20.70
N ALA A 565 -13.17 5.32 19.69
CA ALA A 565 -14.15 6.21 19.08
C ALA A 565 -14.56 5.64 17.72
N ASP A 566 -15.86 5.34 17.59
CA ASP A 566 -16.42 4.61 16.47
C ASP A 566 -17.19 5.50 15.48
N ASP A 567 -17.42 4.99 14.27
CA ASP A 567 -18.02 5.66 13.13
C ASP A 567 -17.26 6.93 12.69
N LEU A 568 -15.94 6.94 12.87
CA LEU A 568 -15.07 8.06 12.51
C LEU A 568 -14.22 7.85 11.26
N CYS A 569 -14.49 6.80 10.49
CA CYS A 569 -13.82 6.59 9.21
C CYS A 569 -14.09 7.77 8.25
N TYR A 570 -13.02 8.34 7.64
CA TYR A 570 -13.07 9.49 6.72
C TYR A 570 -13.56 10.83 7.32
N ARG A 571 -13.46 11.02 8.64
CA ARG A 571 -14.02 12.19 9.35
C ARG A 571 -12.94 13.03 10.04
N GLY A 572 -11.96 13.51 9.28
CA GLY A 572 -10.76 14.18 9.81
C GLY A 572 -11.02 15.34 10.74
N GLU A 573 -11.99 16.25 10.42
CA GLU A 573 -12.31 17.38 11.30
C GLU A 573 -12.95 16.96 12.64
N GLU A 574 -13.81 15.93 12.62
CA GLU A 574 -14.43 15.41 13.83
C GLU A 574 -13.40 14.71 14.74
N ILE A 575 -12.47 13.95 14.12
CA ILE A 575 -11.32 13.36 14.81
C ILE A 575 -10.45 14.46 15.44
N ALA A 576 -10.17 15.54 14.70
CA ALA A 576 -9.40 16.67 15.22
C ALA A 576 -10.10 17.39 16.38
N MET A 577 -11.44 17.53 16.34
CA MET A 577 -12.22 18.09 17.45
C MET A 577 -12.10 17.21 18.69
N LEU A 578 -12.21 15.90 18.55
CA LEU A 578 -12.05 14.93 19.64
C LEU A 578 -10.63 14.98 20.21
N ARG A 579 -9.61 15.04 19.35
CA ARG A 579 -8.21 15.20 19.78
C ARG A 579 -7.99 16.48 20.57
N ARG A 580 -8.51 17.62 20.10
CA ARG A 580 -8.45 18.91 20.83
C ARG A 580 -9.12 18.82 22.20
N ALA A 581 -10.28 18.18 22.26
CA ALA A 581 -11.01 17.97 23.52
C ALA A 581 -10.19 17.15 24.52
N ILE A 582 -9.56 16.05 24.08
CA ILE A 582 -8.66 15.26 24.93
C ILE A 582 -7.50 16.12 25.45
N GLY A 583 -6.85 16.89 24.57
CA GLY A 583 -5.76 17.79 24.95
C GLY A 583 -6.14 18.81 26.05
N ARG A 584 -7.37 19.32 25.98
CA ARG A 584 -7.89 20.29 26.99
C ARG A 584 -8.11 19.71 28.38
N THR A 585 -8.26 18.39 28.50
CA THR A 585 -8.41 17.76 29.84
C THR A 585 -7.10 17.69 30.61
N GLY A 586 -5.95 17.78 29.95
CA GLY A 586 -4.64 17.56 30.55
C GLY A 586 -4.37 16.10 30.96
N ARG A 587 -5.32 15.16 30.74
CA ARG A 587 -5.18 13.74 31.03
C ARG A 587 -4.62 12.99 29.84
N PRO A 588 -3.62 12.08 30.02
CA PRO A 588 -3.16 11.17 28.96
C PRO A 588 -4.25 10.16 28.60
N ILE A 589 -4.94 10.37 27.49
CA ILE A 589 -5.98 9.46 26.99
C ILE A 589 -5.60 9.01 25.57
N VAL A 590 -5.34 7.73 25.41
CA VAL A 590 -5.08 7.11 24.11
C VAL A 590 -6.36 7.16 23.29
N LEU A 591 -6.27 7.70 22.07
CA LEU A 591 -7.37 7.75 21.11
C LEU A 591 -7.18 6.64 20.06
N SER A 592 -8.12 5.71 20.04
CA SER A 592 -8.26 4.64 19.05
C SER A 592 -9.48 4.91 18.19
N LEU A 593 -9.30 4.90 16.88
CA LEU A 593 -10.35 5.17 15.91
C LEU A 593 -10.88 3.86 15.31
N SER A 594 -12.18 3.71 15.24
CA SER A 594 -12.96 2.63 14.66
C SER A 594 -14.06 3.28 13.77
N TYR A 595 -14.69 2.64 12.84
CA TYR A 595 -14.31 1.38 12.27
C TYR A 595 -13.40 1.61 11.06
N GLY A 596 -12.88 0.52 10.45
CA GLY A 596 -12.08 0.61 9.22
C GLY A 596 -12.87 0.18 7.98
N PRO A 597 -12.20 0.20 6.82
CA PRO A 597 -10.78 0.52 6.63
C PRO A 597 -10.51 2.02 6.50
N MET A 598 -9.59 2.54 7.30
CA MET A 598 -9.09 3.92 7.11
C MET A 598 -8.37 4.03 5.76
N PRO A 599 -8.52 5.16 5.03
CA PRO A 599 -7.81 5.39 3.78
C PRO A 599 -6.35 5.74 4.03
N LEU A 600 -5.46 5.22 3.19
CA LEU A 600 -4.02 5.39 3.36
C LEU A 600 -3.55 6.84 3.11
N ASP A 601 -4.25 7.57 2.27
CA ASP A 601 -4.00 8.99 1.98
C ASP A 601 -4.30 9.91 3.18
N GLU A 602 -5.14 9.46 4.13
CA GLU A 602 -5.39 10.15 5.40
C GLU A 602 -4.35 9.85 6.50
N ALA A 603 -3.31 9.04 6.19
CA ALA A 603 -2.32 8.61 7.18
C ALA A 603 -1.67 9.77 7.93
N ALA A 604 -1.37 10.89 7.26
CA ALA A 604 -0.74 12.05 7.87
C ALA A 604 -1.66 12.71 8.92
N ASP A 605 -2.95 12.82 8.64
CA ASP A 605 -3.93 13.38 9.57
C ASP A 605 -4.23 12.42 10.73
N LEU A 606 -4.24 11.10 10.46
CA LEU A 606 -4.38 10.08 11.50
C LEU A 606 -3.21 10.13 12.49
N VAL A 607 -1.97 10.16 11.98
CA VAL A 607 -0.75 10.30 12.80
C VAL A 607 -0.79 11.58 13.64
N LYS A 608 -1.31 12.69 13.09
CA LYS A 608 -1.43 13.98 13.78
C LYS A 608 -2.49 14.00 14.87
N ASN A 609 -3.52 13.15 14.80
CA ASN A 609 -4.70 13.26 15.65
C ASN A 609 -5.00 12.02 16.51
N ALA A 610 -4.47 10.84 16.18
CA ALA A 610 -4.82 9.59 16.85
C ALA A 610 -3.60 8.75 17.25
N ASN A 611 -3.78 7.86 18.24
CA ASN A 611 -2.77 6.90 18.66
C ASN A 611 -2.95 5.54 17.98
N MET A 612 -4.16 5.21 17.54
CA MET A 612 -4.50 3.96 16.85
C MET A 612 -5.62 4.23 15.84
N TRP A 613 -5.65 3.46 14.77
CA TRP A 613 -6.75 3.51 13.78
C TRP A 613 -6.91 2.19 13.05
N ARG A 614 -8.17 1.84 12.79
CA ARG A 614 -8.57 0.56 12.20
C ARG A 614 -8.24 0.45 10.71
N LEU A 615 -7.71 -0.69 10.31
CA LEU A 615 -7.34 -1.01 8.92
C LEU A 615 -8.36 -1.89 8.22
N LEU A 616 -9.20 -2.57 8.97
CA LEU A 616 -10.20 -3.53 8.51
C LEU A 616 -11.55 -3.22 9.15
N GLY A 617 -12.61 -3.81 8.62
CA GLY A 617 -13.86 -3.99 9.33
C GLY A 617 -13.68 -4.87 10.56
N ASP A 618 -14.78 -5.22 11.25
CA ASP A 618 -14.70 -6.08 12.43
C ASP A 618 -14.15 -7.45 12.09
N LEU A 619 -13.08 -7.83 12.78
CA LEU A 619 -12.38 -9.09 12.58
C LEU A 619 -12.88 -10.13 13.59
N TRP A 620 -13.47 -11.18 13.08
CA TRP A 620 -13.86 -12.34 13.86
C TRP A 620 -12.93 -13.52 13.58
N ASP A 621 -13.15 -14.63 14.28
CA ASP A 621 -12.34 -15.83 14.23
C ASP A 621 -12.56 -16.69 12.97
N TYR A 622 -12.54 -16.03 11.79
CA TYR A 622 -12.63 -16.67 10.47
C TYR A 622 -11.40 -16.39 9.64
N TRP A 623 -10.80 -17.44 9.09
CA TRP A 623 -9.58 -17.31 8.29
C TRP A 623 -9.69 -16.35 7.12
N ASP A 624 -10.82 -16.34 6.42
CA ASP A 624 -11.03 -15.44 5.28
C ASP A 624 -11.05 -13.95 5.67
N GLN A 625 -11.32 -13.64 6.94
CA GLN A 625 -11.22 -12.27 7.47
C GLN A 625 -9.78 -11.92 7.88
N VAL A 626 -8.95 -12.91 8.19
CA VAL A 626 -7.53 -12.72 8.51
C VAL A 626 -6.69 -12.44 7.24
N ARG A 627 -6.99 -13.12 6.14
CA ARG A 627 -6.23 -12.98 4.87
C ARG A 627 -6.03 -11.53 4.40
N PRO A 628 -7.04 -10.66 4.40
CA PRO A 628 -6.87 -9.25 3.98
C PRO A 628 -5.89 -8.45 4.86
N ALA A 629 -5.67 -8.86 6.12
CA ALA A 629 -4.75 -8.19 7.03
C ALA A 629 -3.31 -8.19 6.49
N PHE A 630 -2.86 -9.24 5.81
CA PHE A 630 -1.51 -9.31 5.23
C PHE A 630 -1.22 -8.14 4.29
N ARG A 631 -2.17 -7.83 3.41
CA ARG A 631 -2.04 -6.73 2.47
C ARG A 631 -2.15 -5.38 3.17
N ARG A 632 -3.15 -5.21 4.02
CA ARG A 632 -3.37 -3.95 4.73
C ARG A 632 -2.20 -3.60 5.63
N LEU A 633 -1.64 -4.56 6.34
CA LEU A 633 -0.48 -4.33 7.18
C LEU A 633 0.78 -4.01 6.38
N HIS A 634 0.97 -4.63 5.22
CA HIS A 634 2.04 -4.23 4.31
C HIS A 634 1.94 -2.75 3.93
N ASP A 635 0.74 -2.30 3.52
CA ASP A 635 0.50 -0.92 3.09
C ASP A 635 0.69 0.09 4.25
N TRP A 636 0.30 -0.29 5.49
CA TRP A 636 0.26 0.61 6.63
C TRP A 636 1.45 0.53 7.59
N THR A 637 2.23 -0.56 7.61
CA THR A 637 3.39 -0.69 8.49
C THR A 637 4.41 0.46 8.34
N PRO A 638 4.62 1.04 7.16
CA PRO A 638 5.45 2.24 7.02
C PRO A 638 4.91 3.47 7.77
N GLN A 639 3.65 3.49 8.18
CA GLN A 639 3.01 4.56 8.93
C GLN A 639 3.06 4.31 10.45
N ALA A 640 3.46 3.13 10.87
CA ALA A 640 3.60 2.78 12.29
C ALA A 640 4.81 3.47 12.91
N GLY A 641 4.64 3.99 14.11
CA GLY A 641 5.73 4.63 14.85
C GLY A 641 5.41 4.85 16.32
N PRO A 642 6.40 5.30 17.12
CA PRO A 642 6.17 5.57 18.52
C PRO A 642 5.01 6.56 18.74
N GLY A 643 3.94 6.08 19.35
CA GLY A 643 2.76 6.87 19.65
C GLY A 643 1.61 6.80 18.68
N HIS A 644 1.80 6.16 17.52
CA HIS A 644 0.77 6.04 16.49
C HIS A 644 0.87 4.67 15.77
N TRP A 645 -0.22 3.87 15.83
CA TRP A 645 -0.20 2.46 15.49
C TRP A 645 -1.38 2.08 14.59
N PRO A 646 -1.11 1.58 13.37
CA PRO A 646 -2.13 0.92 12.56
C PRO A 646 -2.68 -0.31 13.27
N ASP A 647 -4.00 -0.45 13.31
CA ASP A 647 -4.72 -1.47 14.07
C ASP A 647 -5.55 -2.37 13.13
N PRO A 648 -5.16 -3.62 12.92
CA PRO A 648 -5.93 -4.54 12.09
C PRO A 648 -7.14 -5.15 12.82
N ASP A 649 -7.47 -4.66 13.99
CA ASP A 649 -8.49 -5.07 14.94
C ASP A 649 -7.98 -5.95 16.09
N MET A 650 -8.92 -6.26 17.01
CA MET A 650 -8.70 -7.08 18.17
C MET A 650 -8.19 -8.48 17.79
N LEU A 651 -7.57 -9.14 18.73
CA LEU A 651 -7.17 -10.53 18.63
C LEU A 651 -8.38 -11.44 18.93
N PRO A 652 -8.99 -12.07 17.92
CA PRO A 652 -10.15 -12.96 18.13
C PRO A 652 -9.68 -14.32 18.64
N LEU A 653 -9.08 -14.32 19.83
CA LEU A 653 -8.45 -15.50 20.45
C LEU A 653 -9.15 -15.86 21.77
N GLY A 654 -9.01 -17.12 22.19
CA GLY A 654 -9.61 -17.63 23.41
C GLY A 654 -11.12 -17.88 23.26
N ARG A 655 -11.86 -17.77 24.36
CA ARG A 655 -13.31 -17.96 24.36
C ARG A 655 -14.00 -16.67 23.94
N LEU A 656 -14.59 -16.68 22.78
CA LEU A 656 -15.44 -15.62 22.26
C LEU A 656 -16.92 -15.90 22.56
N ARG A 657 -17.80 -14.90 22.39
CA ARG A 657 -19.27 -15.06 22.46
C ARG A 657 -19.80 -15.66 23.77
N ALA A 658 -19.23 -15.22 24.88
CA ALA A 658 -19.72 -15.56 26.21
C ALA A 658 -20.99 -14.76 26.57
N LEU A 659 -22.00 -14.84 25.70
CA LEU A 659 -23.24 -14.06 25.75
C LEU A 659 -24.27 -14.67 26.70
N PRO A 660 -25.25 -13.89 27.19
CA PRO A 660 -26.32 -14.40 28.07
C PRO A 660 -27.13 -15.52 27.43
N GLU A 661 -27.60 -16.47 28.25
CA GLU A 661 -28.46 -17.55 27.76
C GLU A 661 -29.70 -17.02 27.02
N GLY A 662 -29.96 -17.56 25.84
CA GLY A 662 -31.13 -17.25 25.04
C GLY A 662 -31.05 -15.97 24.21
N TRP A 663 -29.90 -15.30 24.17
CA TRP A 663 -29.68 -14.09 23.36
C TRP A 663 -29.95 -14.31 21.84
N SER A 664 -29.67 -15.51 21.33
CA SER A 664 -29.85 -15.86 19.91
C SER A 664 -31.33 -15.91 19.46
N LYS A 665 -32.28 -15.90 20.41
CA LYS A 665 -33.72 -16.02 20.09
C LYS A 665 -34.40 -14.70 19.72
N ASN A 666 -33.73 -13.57 19.94
CA ASN A 666 -34.28 -12.23 19.79
C ASN A 666 -33.54 -11.37 18.75
N VAL A 667 -32.80 -11.98 17.83
CA VAL A 667 -31.97 -11.26 16.88
C VAL A 667 -32.76 -10.82 15.65
N THR A 668 -32.76 -9.51 15.38
CA THR A 668 -33.36 -8.89 14.20
C THR A 668 -32.32 -8.45 13.16
N MET A 669 -31.05 -8.70 13.43
CA MET A 669 -29.90 -8.31 12.61
C MET A 669 -29.89 -8.90 11.21
N ASN A 670 -29.07 -8.27 10.34
CA ASN A 670 -28.68 -8.87 9.07
C ASN A 670 -28.27 -10.35 9.27
N PRO A 671 -28.94 -11.31 8.63
CA PRO A 671 -28.68 -12.75 8.85
C PRO A 671 -27.20 -13.16 8.69
N GLY A 672 -26.48 -12.53 7.75
CA GLY A 672 -25.06 -12.82 7.53
C GLY A 672 -24.15 -12.37 8.67
N TYR A 673 -24.43 -11.20 9.27
CA TYR A 673 -23.71 -10.73 10.44
C TYR A 673 -24.03 -11.61 11.65
N PHE A 674 -25.30 -11.96 11.84
CA PHE A 674 -25.73 -12.89 12.90
C PHE A 674 -25.03 -14.25 12.82
N GLU A 675 -24.98 -14.85 11.62
CA GLU A 675 -24.30 -16.12 11.40
C GLU A 675 -22.81 -16.01 11.77
N MET A 676 -22.17 -14.92 11.39
CA MET A 676 -20.77 -14.63 11.71
C MET A 676 -20.53 -14.50 13.22
N VAL A 677 -21.31 -13.68 13.92
CA VAL A 677 -21.11 -13.43 15.37
C VAL A 677 -21.62 -14.56 16.26
N SER A 678 -22.50 -15.43 15.78
CA SER A 678 -23.13 -16.51 16.54
C SER A 678 -22.60 -17.90 16.23
N HIS A 679 -21.67 -18.05 15.29
CA HIS A 679 -21.28 -19.34 14.72
C HIS A 679 -22.45 -20.18 14.19
N GLY A 680 -23.52 -19.54 13.72
CA GLY A 680 -24.73 -20.27 13.38
C GLY A 680 -25.37 -21.00 14.58
N GLY A 681 -25.19 -20.47 15.80
CA GLY A 681 -25.69 -21.07 17.05
C GLY A 681 -24.82 -22.20 17.64
N ARG A 682 -23.59 -22.39 17.18
CA ARG A 682 -22.64 -23.40 17.72
C ARG A 682 -21.90 -22.89 18.94
N GLU A 683 -22.55 -22.86 20.06
CA GLU A 683 -22.01 -22.40 21.36
C GLU A 683 -20.91 -23.29 21.95
N ASP A 684 -20.75 -24.50 21.43
CA ASP A 684 -19.78 -25.49 21.91
C ASP A 684 -18.35 -25.27 21.37
N VAL A 685 -18.17 -24.42 20.39
CA VAL A 685 -16.86 -24.12 19.79
C VAL A 685 -16.36 -22.79 20.33
N PRO A 686 -15.31 -22.76 21.15
CA PRO A 686 -14.81 -21.52 21.76
C PRO A 686 -14.15 -20.60 20.75
N ASN A 687 -13.60 -21.13 19.67
CA ASN A 687 -12.92 -20.40 18.61
C ASN A 687 -12.88 -21.21 17.32
N PHE A 688 -13.14 -20.57 16.17
CA PHE A 688 -13.15 -21.23 14.86
C PHE A 688 -11.78 -21.24 14.18
N LEU A 689 -10.88 -20.34 14.54
CA LEU A 689 -9.51 -20.42 14.05
C LEU A 689 -8.83 -21.67 14.61
N SER A 690 -8.20 -22.46 13.75
CA SER A 690 -7.30 -23.53 14.16
C SER A 690 -6.12 -22.98 14.96
N ARG A 691 -5.38 -23.86 15.65
CA ARG A 691 -4.18 -23.42 16.41
C ARG A 691 -3.10 -22.80 15.52
N ASP A 692 -2.98 -23.24 14.29
CA ASP A 692 -2.02 -22.66 13.35
C ASP A 692 -2.47 -21.29 12.88
N GLU A 693 -3.77 -21.08 12.61
CA GLU A 693 -4.35 -19.78 12.27
C GLU A 693 -4.23 -18.78 13.42
N GLN A 694 -4.52 -19.21 14.66
CA GLN A 694 -4.33 -18.38 15.87
C GLN A 694 -2.86 -17.94 16.03
N ARG A 695 -1.91 -18.85 15.78
CA ARG A 695 -0.49 -18.54 15.77
C ARG A 695 -0.15 -17.57 14.66
N THR A 696 -0.76 -17.71 13.50
CA THR A 696 -0.58 -16.80 12.35
C THR A 696 -1.05 -15.38 12.66
N VAL A 697 -2.24 -15.22 13.23
CA VAL A 697 -2.75 -13.93 13.69
C VAL A 697 -1.74 -13.29 14.65
N MET A 698 -1.36 -14.00 15.72
CA MET A 698 -0.43 -13.46 16.72
C MET A 698 0.95 -13.13 16.14
N THR A 699 1.45 -13.95 15.21
CA THR A 699 2.75 -13.71 14.54
C THR A 699 2.69 -12.46 13.65
N LEU A 700 1.63 -12.32 12.86
CA LEU A 700 1.47 -11.21 11.94
C LEU A 700 1.29 -9.88 12.69
N TRP A 701 0.41 -9.84 13.71
CA TRP A 701 0.23 -8.65 14.58
C TRP A 701 1.54 -8.26 15.27
N ALA A 702 2.32 -9.26 15.72
CA ALA A 702 3.59 -9.01 16.38
C ALA A 702 4.64 -8.45 15.42
N ILE A 703 4.84 -9.06 14.25
CA ILE A 703 5.89 -8.61 13.32
C ILE A 703 5.54 -7.29 12.63
N ALA A 704 4.25 -6.97 12.46
CA ALA A 704 3.79 -5.68 11.94
C ALA A 704 3.72 -4.59 13.02
N ARG A 705 3.98 -4.93 14.30
CA ARG A 705 3.90 -4.02 15.45
C ARG A 705 2.52 -3.37 15.63
N CYS A 706 1.49 -4.20 15.57
CA CYS A 706 0.12 -3.76 15.80
C CYS A 706 -0.20 -3.69 17.30
N PRO A 707 -1.21 -2.88 17.71
CA PRO A 707 -1.84 -3.04 19.01
C PRO A 707 -2.31 -4.50 19.22
N LEU A 708 -2.18 -5.00 20.44
CA LEU A 708 -2.66 -6.33 20.81
C LEU A 708 -3.82 -6.17 21.79
N MET A 709 -5.04 -6.06 21.24
CA MET A 709 -6.27 -5.96 22.03
C MET A 709 -6.97 -7.32 22.04
N PHE A 710 -6.87 -8.03 23.14
CA PHE A 710 -7.45 -9.37 23.29
C PHE A 710 -8.97 -9.30 23.40
N GLY A 711 -9.68 -10.07 22.56
CA GLY A 711 -11.14 -10.03 22.47
C GLY A 711 -11.86 -11.09 23.31
N GLY A 712 -11.20 -12.20 23.67
CA GLY A 712 -11.81 -13.29 24.42
C GLY A 712 -11.99 -13.04 25.92
N ASP A 713 -12.73 -13.91 26.58
CA ASP A 713 -12.88 -13.92 28.04
C ASP A 713 -11.59 -14.42 28.72
N LEU A 714 -10.83 -13.53 29.35
CA LEU A 714 -9.53 -13.83 29.93
C LEU A 714 -9.58 -14.93 30.99
N PRO A 715 -10.52 -14.92 31.96
CA PRO A 715 -10.67 -15.99 32.95
C PRO A 715 -10.93 -17.39 32.34
N ALA A 716 -11.56 -17.46 31.18
CA ALA A 716 -11.87 -18.70 30.48
C ALA A 716 -10.76 -19.16 29.50
N SER A 717 -9.63 -18.45 29.45
CA SER A 717 -8.52 -18.75 28.54
C SER A 717 -7.82 -20.07 28.91
N ASP A 718 -7.69 -20.98 27.95
CA ASP A 718 -6.95 -22.23 28.08
C ASP A 718 -5.43 -22.04 28.07
N ALA A 719 -4.69 -23.12 28.34
CA ALA A 719 -3.23 -23.08 28.37
C ALA A 719 -2.63 -22.71 26.99
N TRP A 720 -3.29 -23.07 25.88
CA TRP A 720 -2.87 -22.70 24.54
C TRP A 720 -2.97 -21.20 24.30
N THR A 721 -4.14 -20.62 24.56
CA THR A 721 -4.38 -19.18 24.45
C THR A 721 -3.38 -18.37 25.28
N LEU A 722 -3.18 -18.78 26.55
CA LEU A 722 -2.20 -18.13 27.42
C LEU A 722 -0.79 -18.25 26.87
N SER A 723 -0.40 -19.38 26.26
CA SER A 723 0.92 -19.53 25.65
C SER A 723 1.16 -18.59 24.48
N LEU A 724 0.11 -18.18 23.76
CA LEU A 724 0.22 -17.19 22.68
C LEU A 724 0.45 -15.78 23.24
N ILE A 725 -0.38 -15.33 24.17
CA ILE A 725 -0.40 -13.94 24.66
C ILE A 725 0.65 -13.64 25.73
N THR A 726 1.34 -14.67 26.27
CA THR A 726 2.42 -14.51 27.25
C THR A 726 3.79 -14.89 26.70
N ASN A 727 3.94 -15.24 25.42
CA ASN A 727 5.23 -15.56 24.82
C ASN A 727 6.12 -14.32 24.77
N THR A 728 7.11 -14.27 25.65
CA THR A 728 8.01 -13.11 25.80
C THR A 728 8.81 -12.81 24.54
N GLY A 729 9.15 -13.82 23.74
CA GLY A 729 9.84 -13.63 22.46
C GLY A 729 8.95 -12.95 21.43
N VAL A 730 7.70 -13.38 21.30
CA VAL A 730 6.71 -12.76 20.41
C VAL A 730 6.38 -11.33 20.84
N LEU A 731 6.20 -11.12 22.14
CA LEU A 731 5.95 -9.79 22.69
C LEU A 731 7.15 -8.86 22.51
N ALA A 732 8.39 -9.36 22.58
CA ALA A 732 9.59 -8.58 22.27
C ALA A 732 9.62 -8.12 20.81
N VAL A 733 9.21 -8.99 19.86
CA VAL A 733 9.06 -8.58 18.46
C VAL A 733 8.04 -7.44 18.34
N ASN A 734 6.88 -7.56 18.95
CA ASN A 734 5.83 -6.52 18.89
C ASN A 734 6.28 -5.20 19.53
N GLN A 735 6.88 -5.25 20.71
CA GLN A 735 7.14 -4.08 21.54
C GLN A 735 8.48 -3.38 21.23
N ALA A 736 9.48 -4.11 20.70
CA ALA A 736 10.84 -3.61 20.62
C ALA A 736 11.48 -3.68 19.24
N SER A 737 10.97 -4.47 18.29
CA SER A 737 11.58 -4.61 16.96
C SER A 737 11.56 -3.29 16.18
N ARG A 738 12.46 -3.19 15.19
CA ARG A 738 12.61 -1.98 14.36
C ARG A 738 12.73 -2.33 12.88
N GLY A 739 12.33 -1.40 12.00
CA GLY A 739 12.43 -1.59 10.56
C GLY A 739 11.57 -2.75 10.05
N ASN A 740 10.41 -2.92 10.64
CA ASN A 740 9.45 -3.97 10.32
C ASN A 740 8.92 -3.79 8.89
N ARG A 741 9.04 -4.82 8.08
CA ARG A 741 8.60 -4.79 6.69
C ARG A 741 8.31 -6.18 6.14
N GLN A 742 7.44 -6.25 5.15
CA GLN A 742 7.24 -7.44 4.33
C GLN A 742 8.43 -7.59 3.36
N LEU A 743 8.98 -8.79 3.25
CA LEU A 743 10.00 -9.15 2.26
C LEU A 743 9.36 -9.54 0.94
N PHE A 744 8.35 -10.39 1.00
CA PHE A 744 7.55 -10.80 -0.14
C PHE A 744 6.17 -11.30 0.29
N HIS A 745 5.23 -11.28 -0.67
CA HIS A 745 3.92 -11.90 -0.58
C HIS A 745 3.56 -12.41 -1.99
N ALA A 746 3.70 -13.71 -2.23
CA ALA A 746 3.46 -14.32 -3.53
C ALA A 746 3.04 -15.79 -3.38
N ASN A 747 2.16 -16.26 -4.26
CA ASN A 747 1.72 -17.66 -4.32
C ASN A 747 1.20 -18.21 -2.99
N GLY A 748 0.46 -17.41 -2.23
CA GLY A 748 -0.04 -17.78 -0.92
C GLY A 748 1.02 -17.86 0.18
N LEU A 749 2.27 -17.47 -0.10
CA LEU A 749 3.36 -17.41 0.88
C LEU A 749 3.75 -15.96 1.15
N ALA A 750 4.14 -15.67 2.40
CA ALA A 750 4.68 -14.36 2.75
C ALA A 750 5.84 -14.48 3.73
N ALA A 751 6.74 -13.50 3.69
CA ALA A 751 7.79 -13.33 4.68
C ALA A 751 7.90 -11.86 5.12
N TRP A 752 8.19 -11.67 6.40
CA TRP A 752 8.40 -10.37 7.03
C TRP A 752 9.70 -10.38 7.81
N THR A 753 10.33 -9.23 7.94
CA THR A 753 11.56 -9.09 8.70
C THR A 753 11.56 -7.82 9.54
N ALA A 754 12.35 -7.86 10.61
CA ALA A 754 12.62 -6.70 11.45
C ALA A 754 13.98 -6.88 12.16
N ALA A 755 14.61 -5.77 12.58
CA ALA A 755 15.80 -5.83 13.42
C ALA A 755 15.44 -6.15 14.88
N ASP A 756 16.27 -6.96 15.53
CA ASP A 756 16.28 -7.16 16.99
C ASP A 756 17.29 -6.22 17.63
N PRO A 757 16.88 -5.08 18.22
CA PRO A 757 17.82 -4.11 18.79
C PRO A 757 18.54 -4.64 20.05
N ALA A 758 18.00 -5.68 20.70
CA ALA A 758 18.57 -6.25 21.91
C ALA A 758 19.77 -7.18 21.63
N SER A 759 19.71 -7.96 20.55
CA SER A 759 20.78 -8.91 20.20
C SER A 759 21.61 -8.49 18.97
N GLY A 760 21.20 -7.46 18.24
CA GLY A 760 21.73 -7.14 16.91
C GLY A 760 21.38 -8.17 15.84
N GLY A 761 20.48 -9.10 16.12
CA GLY A 761 19.98 -10.09 15.20
C GLY A 761 18.80 -9.57 14.33
N ILE A 762 18.24 -10.49 13.57
CA ILE A 762 17.11 -10.21 12.66
C ILE A 762 15.96 -11.13 13.03
N TYR A 763 14.78 -10.56 13.16
CA TYR A 763 13.53 -11.32 13.21
C TYR A 763 13.05 -11.65 11.80
N LEU A 764 12.59 -12.86 11.61
CA LEU A 764 12.00 -13.37 10.38
C LEU A 764 10.68 -14.07 10.72
N ALA A 765 9.58 -13.57 10.21
CA ALA A 765 8.29 -14.24 10.21
C ALA A 765 8.00 -14.78 8.80
N VAL A 766 7.56 -16.02 8.72
CA VAL A 766 7.16 -16.68 7.47
C VAL A 766 5.76 -17.23 7.60
N PHE A 767 4.99 -17.18 6.52
CA PHE A 767 3.58 -17.52 6.51
C PHE A 767 3.23 -18.39 5.30
N ASN A 768 2.36 -19.33 5.51
CA ASN A 768 1.73 -20.12 4.47
C ASN A 768 0.21 -19.90 4.52
N MET A 769 -0.33 -19.17 3.57
CA MET A 769 -1.76 -18.85 3.46
C MET A 769 -2.51 -19.77 2.49
N CYS A 770 -1.83 -20.76 1.92
CA CYS A 770 -2.44 -21.73 1.03
C CYS A 770 -3.42 -22.62 1.77
N ASP A 771 -4.51 -23.00 1.10
CA ASP A 771 -5.41 -24.02 1.57
C ASP A 771 -4.78 -25.42 1.38
N ALA A 772 -5.05 -26.34 2.30
CA ALA A 772 -4.60 -27.71 2.16
C ALA A 772 -5.29 -28.38 0.96
N ASP A 773 -4.50 -29.00 0.07
CA ASP A 773 -5.09 -29.85 -0.95
C ASP A 773 -5.42 -31.22 -0.33
N GLU A 774 -6.70 -31.61 -0.35
CA GLU A 774 -7.15 -32.91 0.14
C GLU A 774 -6.42 -34.10 -0.50
N LYS A 775 -5.79 -33.88 -1.65
CA LYS A 775 -5.03 -34.88 -2.41
C LYS A 775 -3.54 -34.88 -2.08
N SER A 776 -3.03 -33.87 -1.32
CA SER A 776 -1.62 -33.79 -0.97
C SER A 776 -1.43 -34.11 0.53
N PRO A 777 -0.71 -35.20 0.89
CA PRO A 777 -0.46 -35.56 2.29
C PRO A 777 0.63 -34.69 2.95
N GLU A 778 1.12 -33.65 2.30
CA GLU A 778 2.21 -32.82 2.84
C GLU A 778 1.76 -32.00 4.06
N PRO A 779 2.55 -31.97 5.13
CA PRO A 779 2.18 -31.29 6.38
C PRO A 779 2.27 -29.77 6.27
N GLY A 780 2.74 -29.21 5.17
CA GLY A 780 2.93 -27.77 4.94
C GLY A 780 3.81 -27.51 3.72
N ILE A 781 4.14 -26.24 3.51
CA ILE A 781 4.95 -25.77 2.38
C ILE A 781 6.24 -25.14 2.91
N ALA A 782 7.37 -25.42 2.26
CA ALA A 782 8.63 -24.74 2.54
C ALA A 782 8.56 -23.29 2.08
N VAL A 783 8.91 -22.36 2.96
CA VAL A 783 8.94 -20.92 2.67
C VAL A 783 10.41 -20.47 2.59
N PRO A 784 11.02 -20.42 1.39
CA PRO A 784 12.43 -20.12 1.26
C PRO A 784 12.69 -18.61 1.40
N VAL A 785 13.70 -18.27 2.21
CA VAL A 785 14.19 -16.91 2.39
C VAL A 785 15.71 -16.92 2.31
N ARG A 786 16.26 -16.16 1.35
CA ARG A 786 17.71 -16.05 1.20
C ARG A 786 18.27 -15.18 2.32
N LEU A 787 19.40 -15.59 2.91
CA LEU A 787 20.05 -14.81 3.97
C LEU A 787 20.49 -13.42 3.47
N ALA A 788 20.86 -13.30 2.21
CA ALA A 788 21.21 -12.03 1.59
C ALA A 788 20.04 -11.02 1.58
N ASP A 789 18.79 -11.48 1.45
CA ASP A 789 17.60 -10.61 1.51
C ASP A 789 17.36 -10.05 2.93
N LEU A 790 17.99 -10.69 3.91
CA LEU A 790 18.01 -10.27 5.31
C LEU A 790 19.26 -9.43 5.64
N GLY A 791 20.17 -9.19 4.68
CA GLY A 791 21.47 -8.53 4.92
C GLY A 791 22.48 -9.39 5.67
N LEU A 792 22.39 -10.72 5.54
CA LEU A 792 23.31 -11.68 6.18
C LEU A 792 24.19 -12.32 5.11
N ASP A 793 25.49 -11.95 5.09
CA ASP A 793 26.47 -12.41 4.08
C ASP A 793 27.14 -13.74 4.43
N GLY A 794 26.82 -14.35 5.55
CA GLY A 794 27.46 -15.55 6.05
C GLY A 794 26.50 -16.49 6.79
N PRO A 795 27.03 -17.56 7.42
CA PRO A 795 26.19 -18.48 8.20
C PRO A 795 25.48 -17.76 9.36
N ALA A 796 24.24 -18.12 9.59
CA ALA A 796 23.42 -17.57 10.66
C ALA A 796 22.88 -18.66 11.58
N ALA A 797 22.97 -18.44 12.89
CA ALA A 797 22.29 -19.28 13.88
C ALA A 797 20.82 -18.88 13.94
N VAL A 798 19.94 -19.86 13.86
CA VAL A 798 18.48 -19.67 13.88
C VAL A 798 17.92 -20.15 15.21
N THR A 799 17.04 -19.33 15.80
CA THR A 799 16.25 -19.70 17.00
C THR A 799 14.77 -19.56 16.64
N ASP A 800 13.99 -20.59 16.88
CA ASP A 800 12.53 -20.53 16.80
C ASP A 800 11.99 -19.75 18.03
N ILE A 801 11.32 -18.63 17.80
CA ILE A 801 10.82 -17.76 18.87
C ILE A 801 9.62 -18.38 19.60
N TRP A 802 8.75 -19.10 18.88
CA TRP A 802 7.60 -19.73 19.50
C TRP A 802 7.99 -20.79 20.53
N SER A 803 8.97 -21.61 20.23
CA SER A 803 9.45 -22.66 21.14
C SER A 803 10.63 -22.24 22.01
N GLY A 804 11.30 -21.15 21.68
CA GLY A 804 12.56 -20.72 22.32
C GLY A 804 13.77 -21.62 21.99
N LYS A 805 13.64 -22.60 21.09
CA LYS A 805 14.67 -23.59 20.77
C LYS A 805 15.55 -23.20 19.60
N PRO A 806 16.83 -23.58 19.61
CA PRO A 806 17.69 -23.50 18.42
C PRO A 806 17.09 -24.32 17.26
N ALA A 807 17.01 -23.69 16.07
CA ALA A 807 16.57 -24.35 14.83
C ALA A 807 17.76 -24.70 13.91
N GLY A 808 19.01 -24.45 14.36
CA GLY A 808 20.22 -24.87 13.65
C GLY A 808 21.07 -23.71 13.13
N LEU A 809 22.04 -24.07 12.30
CA LEU A 809 22.90 -23.14 11.55
C LEU A 809 22.53 -23.26 10.07
N VAL A 810 22.31 -22.13 9.41
CA VAL A 810 21.94 -22.07 8.01
C VAL A 810 22.92 -21.23 7.22
N SER A 811 23.06 -21.50 5.92
CA SER A 811 23.93 -20.76 5.01
C SER A 811 23.23 -20.59 3.66
N GLY A 812 23.31 -19.40 3.09
CA GLY A 812 22.68 -19.06 1.81
C GLY A 812 21.17 -18.87 1.91
N GLU A 813 20.42 -19.87 2.33
CA GLU A 813 18.96 -19.86 2.39
C GLU A 813 18.46 -20.56 3.68
N PHE A 814 17.33 -20.07 4.20
CA PHE A 814 16.55 -20.72 5.24
C PHE A 814 15.13 -20.98 4.72
N ALA A 815 14.71 -22.23 4.66
CA ALA A 815 13.44 -22.66 4.07
C ALA A 815 12.64 -23.56 5.05
N PRO A 816 12.07 -22.98 6.13
CA PRO A 816 11.27 -23.75 7.05
C PRO A 816 9.97 -24.23 6.40
N VAL A 817 9.54 -25.45 6.74
CA VAL A 817 8.22 -25.95 6.36
C VAL A 817 7.17 -25.36 7.29
N VAL A 818 6.20 -24.67 6.73
CA VAL A 818 5.13 -23.98 7.45
C VAL A 818 3.80 -24.70 7.18
N PRO A 819 3.03 -25.09 8.21
CA PRO A 819 1.71 -25.69 8.02
C PRO A 819 0.79 -24.79 7.17
N PHE A 820 -0.25 -25.38 6.58
CA PHE A 820 -1.30 -24.61 5.91
C PHE A 820 -1.96 -23.64 6.90
N HIS A 821 -2.17 -22.39 6.49
CA HIS A 821 -2.62 -21.26 7.31
C HIS A 821 -1.70 -20.97 8.52
N GLY A 822 -0.52 -21.55 8.54
CA GLY A 822 0.43 -21.47 9.65
C GLY A 822 1.46 -20.37 9.51
N ALA A 823 2.22 -20.15 10.60
CA ALA A 823 3.31 -19.21 10.67
C ALA A 823 4.52 -19.76 11.44
N GLY A 824 5.72 -19.36 11.01
CA GLY A 824 6.95 -19.49 11.77
C GLY A 824 7.51 -18.12 12.14
N LEU A 825 8.08 -18.00 13.32
CA LEU A 825 8.74 -16.78 13.79
C LEU A 825 10.13 -17.11 14.33
N TYR A 826 11.16 -16.55 13.72
CA TYR A 826 12.54 -16.90 13.98
C TYR A 826 13.38 -15.68 14.30
N ARG A 827 14.48 -15.88 15.04
CA ARG A 827 15.56 -14.92 15.19
C ARG A 827 16.81 -15.51 14.55
N LEU A 828 17.42 -14.74 13.63
CA LEU A 828 18.66 -15.09 12.98
C LEU A 828 19.77 -14.19 13.52
N THR A 829 20.93 -14.81 13.86
CA THR A 829 22.12 -14.09 14.36
C THR A 829 23.32 -14.51 13.53
N SER A 830 24.00 -13.56 12.91
CA SER A 830 25.22 -13.84 12.14
C SER A 830 26.25 -14.52 13.04
N LYS A 831 26.82 -15.61 12.55
CA LYS A 831 28.06 -16.17 13.14
C LYS A 831 29.25 -15.66 12.34
N LYS A 832 30.04 -14.83 12.96
CA LYS A 832 31.35 -14.40 12.44
C LYS A 832 32.31 -15.59 12.32
#